data_9fa6399cf474045e1ae7605b47df8ac2
#
_entry.id   9fa6399cf474045e1ae7605b47df8ac2
#
_cell.length_a   1.000
_cell.length_b   1.000
_cell.length_c   1.000
_cell.angle_alpha   90.00
_cell.angle_beta   90.00
_cell.angle_gamma   90.00
#
_symmetry.space_group_name_H-M   'P 1'
#
loop_
_entity.id
_entity.type
_entity.pdbx_description
1 polymer ?
#
loop_
_entity_poly.entity_id
_entity_poly.type
_entity_poly.pdbx_seq_one_letter_code
_entity_poly.pdbx_strand_id
1 'polypeptide(L)'
;MIIINLPYFWVSIRCNLLAYVCVLSLLLFPLTSVAQSFSLRGRVVDEHLEAIAGAQVFLLGSTRRQFTTSEGFFTLAVPADTVHPLVVRSLGYAERRVTVSSATTQPLQIRLLPEVTTLAEVRIDGAALRATATSSQTVTTITRAKLDQAAGGSFVNALTPVAGINAINTGVGIAKPVIRGMSYNRIMVNDQGVKQEGQQWGSDHGLEIDQFDVQRVEIIKGPASLRYGSDAMGGVINILPTPFPEAGQLRAETVGIYQYNNHRRGLSAAVEGNRQGWLYRLRYSHQDFDNYRVPADRFTYAGFELPIYDERLRNTAGRERNLAFTTGLKRTWGQSTVKVSRFHQRVGLFPGAVGIPSGYQLQRYDQRRSIGLPRQDNTHWKVLWNTQYGWDRTTLEVDAGYQHNRRLEESLPHTQNVGQTASGTVAHDLRLSTYSLSARLIREINSGWTVTYGGQGQRMRNAYGGFEFLIPAFTTWQGGGFALLEYADAPVNPRWQWNVGLRYDGGRHDIREHRQPLYDEFLAPTGEFDQRNADLVRQFADVSGALGATWQPSFVWQMKLNVGTSFRMPTAVELASNGVHHGTFRHELGNPDLQSERGYQLDYSLTFQKSKLSSTLTPFVAYYDQYIYLAPTASFSRLPSGSQLTWEFRQADATFWGGEWVTAYQPLSTLRGQVSLEYVASYNLDFQLPLPLTPPFSALGEVMYQIVTKQGLLQSLELNGDLRWVADQNRVDRNERTTPGYTLLGAGLNSRWLIGDTVCQLMVQVDNALNARYLHHLSRYRLLNLPEPGRNVVVTLRVPLSFSTS
;
A
#
# COMPACT_ATOMS: atom_id res chain seq x y z
N MET A 1 61.50 -24.80 -11.50
CA MET A 1 62.10 -25.85 -10.63
C MET A 1 62.91 -25.11 -9.54
N ILE A 2 62.30 -24.81 -8.42
CA ILE A 2 62.95 -24.65 -7.09
C ILE A 2 61.80 -24.75 -6.10
N ILE A 3 61.77 -25.85 -5.41
CA ILE A 3 60.92 -26.18 -4.25
C ILE A 3 61.60 -25.57 -3.03
N ILE A 4 60.87 -24.74 -2.27
CA ILE A 4 61.28 -24.36 -0.93
C ILE A 4 60.21 -24.85 0.04
N ASN A 5 60.61 -25.83 0.85
CA ASN A 5 59.94 -26.45 1.98
C ASN A 5 59.77 -25.42 3.13
N LEU A 6 58.61 -25.28 3.64
CA LEU A 6 58.26 -24.59 4.88
C LEU A 6 57.40 -25.51 5.77
N PRO A 7 58.04 -26.18 6.73
CA PRO A 7 57.25 -26.60 7.88
C PRO A 7 58.00 -26.36 9.22
N TYR A 8 58.12 -25.15 9.68
CA TYR A 8 58.52 -24.91 11.10
C TYR A 8 58.04 -23.56 11.67
N PHE A 9 57.14 -22.82 11.01
CA PHE A 9 56.71 -21.49 11.51
C PHE A 9 55.35 -21.51 12.25
N TRP A 10 54.63 -22.62 12.31
CA TRP A 10 53.28 -22.71 12.89
C TRP A 10 53.20 -23.24 14.32
N VAL A 11 54.28 -23.74 14.92
CA VAL A 11 54.24 -24.32 16.28
C VAL A 11 54.55 -23.23 17.35
N SER A 12 55.29 -22.17 17.04
CA SER A 12 55.68 -21.15 18.01
C SER A 12 54.55 -20.10 18.28
N ILE A 13 53.56 -19.95 17.40
CA ILE A 13 52.48 -18.95 17.56
C ILE A 13 51.33 -19.51 18.40
N ARG A 14 51.11 -20.86 18.43
CA ARG A 14 50.04 -21.45 19.21
C ARG A 14 50.26 -21.49 20.72
N CYS A 15 51.49 -21.55 21.20
CA CYS A 15 51.75 -21.54 22.62
C CYS A 15 51.67 -20.15 23.28
N ASN A 16 51.97 -19.09 22.58
CA ASN A 16 51.85 -17.72 23.12
C ASN A 16 50.43 -17.17 23.11
N LEU A 17 49.57 -17.63 22.17
CA LEU A 17 48.15 -17.18 22.14
C LEU A 17 47.31 -17.80 23.26
N LEU A 18 47.58 -19.03 23.66
CA LEU A 18 46.89 -19.68 24.78
C LEU A 18 47.24 -19.05 26.13
N ALA A 19 48.50 -18.63 26.31
CA ALA A 19 48.96 -17.93 27.54
C ALA A 19 48.32 -16.52 27.66
N TYR A 20 48.18 -15.80 26.57
CA TYR A 20 47.50 -14.49 26.57
C TYR A 20 46.00 -14.61 26.76
N VAL A 21 45.33 -15.64 26.23
CA VAL A 21 43.90 -15.89 26.43
C VAL A 21 43.62 -16.33 27.87
N CYS A 22 44.50 -17.10 28.50
CA CYS A 22 44.36 -17.49 29.93
C CYS A 22 44.63 -16.32 30.90
N VAL A 23 45.49 -15.37 30.58
CA VAL A 23 45.73 -14.19 31.41
C VAL A 23 44.64 -13.13 31.21
N LEU A 24 44.08 -13.00 30.02
CA LEU A 24 42.95 -12.09 29.76
C LEU A 24 41.62 -12.62 30.34
N SER A 25 41.45 -13.96 30.46
CA SER A 25 40.26 -14.54 31.08
C SER A 25 40.24 -14.47 32.61
N LEU A 26 41.41 -14.22 33.25
CA LEU A 26 41.51 -14.02 34.70
C LEU A 26 41.32 -12.55 35.13
N LEU A 27 41.35 -11.61 34.20
CA LEU A 27 41.09 -10.19 34.46
C LEU A 27 39.63 -9.74 34.15
N LEU A 28 38.79 -10.65 33.70
CA LEU A 28 37.36 -10.42 33.40
C LEU A 28 36.42 -11.11 34.38
N PHE A 29 36.79 -11.27 35.65
CA PHE A 29 35.78 -11.52 36.66
C PHE A 29 35.07 -10.21 36.96
N PRO A 30 33.78 -10.04 36.51
CA PRO A 30 33.01 -8.93 37.03
C PRO A 30 32.82 -9.13 38.53
N LEU A 31 33.21 -8.14 39.31
CA LEU A 31 32.75 -8.00 40.68
C LEU A 31 31.23 -7.91 40.62
N THR A 32 30.57 -9.01 40.81
CA THR A 32 29.12 -9.02 40.98
C THR A 32 28.79 -8.31 42.30
N SER A 33 28.55 -7.02 42.17
CA SER A 33 27.84 -6.28 43.19
C SER A 33 26.48 -6.96 43.38
N VAL A 34 26.24 -7.60 44.50
CA VAL A 34 24.94 -8.15 44.86
C VAL A 34 24.06 -6.95 45.15
N ALA A 35 23.33 -6.48 44.13
CA ALA A 35 22.32 -5.45 44.30
C ALA A 35 21.25 -5.97 45.28
N GLN A 36 21.09 -5.32 46.44
CA GLN A 36 20.00 -5.59 47.34
C GLN A 36 18.66 -5.47 46.58
N SER A 37 17.86 -6.52 46.62
CA SER A 37 16.53 -6.52 46.02
C SER A 37 15.46 -6.71 47.08
N PHE A 38 14.35 -6.06 46.98
CA PHE A 38 13.18 -6.26 47.82
C PHE A 38 12.08 -7.00 47.05
N SER A 39 11.23 -7.70 47.78
CA SER A 39 10.12 -8.47 47.19
C SER A 39 8.87 -7.61 47.17
N LEU A 40 8.50 -7.13 45.96
CA LEU A 40 7.27 -6.40 45.71
C LEU A 40 6.11 -7.37 45.53
N ARG A 41 5.05 -7.24 46.35
CA ARG A 41 3.82 -8.01 46.21
C ARG A 41 2.65 -7.16 45.81
N GLY A 42 1.75 -7.71 44.98
CA GLY A 42 0.56 -6.99 44.56
C GLY A 42 -0.49 -7.91 43.96
N ARG A 43 -1.65 -7.33 43.70
CA ARG A 43 -2.78 -7.97 43.04
C ARG A 43 -3.25 -7.13 41.84
N VAL A 44 -3.46 -7.77 40.71
CA VAL A 44 -4.01 -7.15 39.50
C VAL A 44 -5.49 -7.50 39.40
N VAL A 45 -6.33 -6.48 39.26
CA VAL A 45 -7.79 -6.60 39.23
C VAL A 45 -8.36 -5.76 38.07
N ASP A 46 -9.58 -6.07 37.65
CA ASP A 46 -10.34 -5.28 36.66
C ASP A 46 -11.11 -4.12 37.30
N GLU A 47 -12.01 -3.49 36.55
CA GLU A 47 -12.86 -2.38 37.00
C GLU A 47 -13.88 -2.81 38.08
N HIS A 48 -14.23 -4.09 38.11
CA HIS A 48 -15.15 -4.67 39.09
C HIS A 48 -14.45 -5.31 40.30
N LEU A 49 -13.11 -5.11 40.42
CA LEU A 49 -12.23 -5.69 41.41
C LEU A 49 -12.11 -7.24 41.34
N GLU A 50 -12.49 -7.81 40.19
CA GLU A 50 -12.26 -9.20 39.90
C GLU A 50 -10.80 -9.47 39.52
N ALA A 51 -10.29 -10.64 39.90
CA ALA A 51 -8.89 -11.00 39.68
C ALA A 51 -8.56 -11.20 38.21
N ILE A 52 -7.50 -10.54 37.70
CA ILE A 52 -6.97 -10.78 36.36
C ILE A 52 -5.85 -11.80 36.45
N ALA A 53 -6.15 -13.04 36.07
CA ALA A 53 -5.19 -14.14 36.02
C ALA A 53 -4.28 -14.00 34.76
N GLY A 54 -3.00 -14.33 34.91
CA GLY A 54 -2.06 -14.34 33.80
C GLY A 54 -1.68 -12.96 33.27
N ALA A 55 -1.95 -11.88 34.01
CA ALA A 55 -1.44 -10.56 33.69
C ALA A 55 0.10 -10.52 33.81
N GLN A 56 0.77 -9.94 32.85
CA GLN A 56 2.21 -9.82 32.82
C GLN A 56 2.67 -8.61 33.63
N VAL A 57 3.55 -8.81 34.60
CA VAL A 57 4.10 -7.78 35.49
C VAL A 57 5.61 -7.78 35.36
N PHE A 58 6.22 -6.63 35.02
CA PHE A 58 7.65 -6.50 34.85
C PHE A 58 8.14 -5.06 35.06
N LEU A 59 9.42 -4.88 35.36
CA LEU A 59 10.05 -3.55 35.40
C LEU A 59 10.42 -3.11 33.99
N LEU A 60 10.21 -1.85 33.66
CA LEU A 60 10.61 -1.28 32.38
C LEU A 60 12.13 -1.42 32.20
N GLY A 61 12.55 -2.05 31.10
CA GLY A 61 13.98 -2.37 30.86
C GLY A 61 14.47 -3.69 31.43
N SER A 62 13.65 -4.45 32.19
CA SER A 62 13.99 -5.77 32.71
C SER A 62 13.57 -6.89 31.77
N THR A 63 14.38 -7.93 31.62
CA THR A 63 14.04 -9.17 30.94
C THR A 63 13.19 -10.11 31.78
N ARG A 64 13.19 -9.95 33.11
CA ARG A 64 12.40 -10.76 34.02
C ARG A 64 10.94 -10.34 34.02
N ARG A 65 10.06 -11.27 33.69
CA ARG A 65 8.61 -11.08 33.64
C ARG A 65 7.94 -12.06 34.59
N GLN A 66 6.95 -11.56 35.33
CA GLN A 66 6.14 -12.37 36.25
C GLN A 66 4.69 -12.36 35.77
N PHE A 67 3.99 -13.47 35.97
CA PHE A 67 2.57 -13.55 35.65
C PHE A 67 1.75 -13.65 36.93
N THR A 68 0.56 -13.05 36.93
CA THR A 68 -0.36 -13.14 38.05
C THR A 68 -0.96 -14.56 38.17
N THR A 69 -1.20 -14.98 39.41
CA THR A 69 -1.92 -16.25 39.72
C THR A 69 -3.38 -16.21 39.28
N SER A 70 -4.11 -17.32 39.39
CA SER A 70 -5.57 -17.38 39.19
C SER A 70 -6.36 -16.36 40.01
N GLU A 71 -5.83 -15.96 41.16
CA GLU A 71 -6.41 -14.97 42.08
C GLU A 71 -5.85 -13.53 41.84
N GLY A 72 -5.08 -13.33 40.79
CA GLY A 72 -4.51 -12.05 40.38
C GLY A 72 -3.26 -11.62 41.13
N PHE A 73 -2.67 -12.44 42.03
CA PHE A 73 -1.50 -12.05 42.79
C PHE A 73 -0.19 -12.21 42.01
N PHE A 74 0.76 -11.32 42.30
CA PHE A 74 2.15 -11.41 41.78
C PHE A 74 3.16 -11.14 42.89
N THR A 75 4.38 -11.63 42.68
CA THR A 75 5.53 -11.31 43.51
C THR A 75 6.73 -11.08 42.60
N LEU A 76 7.34 -9.87 42.65
CA LEU A 76 8.44 -9.47 41.77
C LEU A 76 9.61 -8.97 42.60
N ALA A 77 10.82 -9.47 42.31
CA ALA A 77 12.05 -8.94 42.91
C ALA A 77 12.45 -7.62 42.21
N VAL A 78 12.53 -6.53 42.98
CA VAL A 78 12.85 -5.18 42.50
C VAL A 78 14.19 -4.75 43.14
N PRO A 79 15.15 -4.18 42.36
CA PRO A 79 16.34 -3.61 42.91
C PRO A 79 16.03 -2.45 43.89
N ALA A 80 16.78 -2.36 44.99
CA ALA A 80 16.48 -1.41 46.05
C ALA A 80 17.12 -0.02 45.87
N ASP A 81 17.89 0.14 44.80
CA ASP A 81 18.82 1.27 44.58
C ASP A 81 18.16 2.54 43.99
N THR A 82 17.04 2.37 43.26
CA THR A 82 16.36 3.49 42.58
C THR A 82 14.83 3.28 42.50
N VAL A 83 14.17 4.24 41.91
CA VAL A 83 12.75 4.20 41.59
C VAL A 83 12.56 3.52 40.23
N HIS A 84 11.72 2.51 40.15
CA HIS A 84 11.50 1.72 38.94
C HIS A 84 10.06 1.84 38.42
N PRO A 85 9.84 2.07 37.11
CA PRO A 85 8.52 1.96 36.51
C PRO A 85 8.15 0.47 36.36
N LEU A 86 7.12 0.03 37.08
CA LEU A 86 6.46 -1.27 36.95
C LEU A 86 5.42 -1.19 35.83
N VAL A 87 5.47 -2.12 34.89
CA VAL A 87 4.52 -2.23 33.79
C VAL A 87 3.66 -3.46 34.00
N VAL A 88 2.34 -3.28 33.89
CA VAL A 88 1.35 -4.35 33.96
C VAL A 88 0.54 -4.40 32.69
N ARG A 89 0.50 -5.59 32.06
CA ARG A 89 -0.23 -5.85 30.81
C ARG A 89 -1.08 -7.09 30.95
N SER A 90 -2.28 -7.05 30.39
CA SER A 90 -3.12 -8.23 30.19
C SER A 90 -3.88 -8.11 28.89
N LEU A 91 -4.13 -9.23 28.22
CA LEU A 91 -4.90 -9.23 26.98
C LEU A 91 -6.33 -8.74 27.24
N GLY A 92 -6.79 -7.73 26.48
CA GLY A 92 -8.10 -7.10 26.66
C GLY A 92 -8.14 -5.99 27.70
N TYR A 93 -6.99 -5.59 28.25
CA TYR A 93 -6.86 -4.51 29.23
C TYR A 93 -5.78 -3.52 28.81
N ALA A 94 -6.01 -2.23 29.08
CA ALA A 94 -5.03 -1.16 28.86
C ALA A 94 -3.79 -1.35 29.73
N GLU A 95 -2.60 -1.16 29.13
CA GLU A 95 -1.33 -1.17 29.87
C GLU A 95 -1.34 -0.13 30.97
N ARG A 96 -0.96 -0.53 32.19
CA ARG A 96 -0.79 0.40 33.30
C ARG A 96 0.67 0.45 33.79
N ARG A 97 1.17 1.64 34.00
CA ARG A 97 2.49 1.91 34.58
C ARG A 97 2.32 2.47 35.98
N VAL A 98 3.08 1.92 36.93
CA VAL A 98 3.11 2.33 38.34
C VAL A 98 4.57 2.48 38.77
N THR A 99 4.89 3.58 39.43
CA THR A 99 6.25 3.79 39.94
C THR A 99 6.40 3.08 41.29
N VAL A 100 7.44 2.25 41.44
CA VAL A 100 7.73 1.47 42.65
C VAL A 100 9.16 1.72 43.15
N SER A 101 9.36 1.72 44.46
CA SER A 101 10.65 1.88 45.10
C SER A 101 10.71 1.01 46.39
N SER A 102 11.86 0.99 47.05
CA SER A 102 12.02 0.30 48.34
C SER A 102 11.13 0.83 49.47
N ALA A 103 10.56 2.03 49.30
CA ALA A 103 9.57 2.62 50.22
C ALA A 103 8.14 2.05 50.01
N THR A 104 7.92 1.26 48.93
CA THR A 104 6.62 0.63 48.62
C THR A 104 6.42 -0.63 49.47
N THR A 105 6.00 -0.43 50.73
CA THR A 105 5.92 -1.49 51.73
C THR A 105 4.55 -2.21 51.81
N GLN A 106 3.50 -1.65 51.19
CA GLN A 106 2.16 -2.26 51.15
C GLN A 106 1.95 -3.05 49.85
N PRO A 107 1.14 -4.16 49.88
CA PRO A 107 0.78 -4.82 48.66
C PRO A 107 0.05 -3.89 47.68
N LEU A 108 0.56 -3.79 46.45
CA LEU A 108 -0.04 -2.94 45.40
C LEU A 108 -1.32 -3.57 44.86
N GLN A 109 -2.41 -2.81 44.86
CA GLN A 109 -3.59 -3.17 44.08
C GLN A 109 -3.54 -2.39 42.74
N ILE A 110 -3.36 -3.11 41.63
CA ILE A 110 -3.24 -2.50 40.30
C ILE A 110 -4.52 -2.83 39.53
N ARG A 111 -5.30 -1.79 39.27
CA ARG A 111 -6.55 -1.91 38.53
C ARG A 111 -6.26 -1.69 37.06
N LEU A 112 -6.54 -2.68 36.20
CA LEU A 112 -6.53 -2.54 34.75
C LEU A 112 -7.95 -2.23 34.28
N LEU A 113 -8.07 -1.27 33.36
CA LEU A 113 -9.33 -0.98 32.70
C LEU A 113 -9.44 -1.85 31.44
N PRO A 114 -10.62 -2.40 31.13
CA PRO A 114 -10.82 -3.12 29.90
C PRO A 114 -10.37 -2.22 28.73
N GLU A 115 -9.47 -2.72 27.93
CA GLU A 115 -9.21 -2.11 26.65
C GLU A 115 -10.35 -2.54 25.75
N VAL A 116 -11.37 -1.68 25.61
CA VAL A 116 -12.34 -1.88 24.54
C VAL A 116 -11.51 -1.87 23.27
N THR A 117 -11.32 -3.07 22.70
CA THR A 117 -10.63 -3.20 21.41
C THR A 117 -11.57 -2.66 20.33
N THR A 118 -11.79 -1.36 20.32
CA THR A 118 -11.93 -0.65 19.06
C THR A 118 -10.71 -1.07 18.29
N LEU A 119 -10.89 -1.61 17.08
CA LEU A 119 -9.82 -1.96 16.13
C LEU A 119 -8.61 -1.08 16.42
N ALA A 120 -7.55 -1.66 16.98
CA ALA A 120 -6.49 -0.96 17.70
C ALA A 120 -6.02 0.26 16.89
N GLU A 121 -6.46 1.44 17.28
CA GLU A 121 -5.82 2.68 16.95
C GLU A 121 -4.49 2.67 17.70
N VAL A 122 -3.45 2.19 17.02
CA VAL A 122 -2.09 2.30 17.54
C VAL A 122 -1.77 3.79 17.60
N ARG A 123 -1.81 4.37 18.78
CA ARG A 123 -1.33 5.73 19.01
C ARG A 123 0.15 5.77 18.66
N ILE A 124 0.43 6.30 17.48
CA ILE A 124 1.75 6.80 17.13
C ILE A 124 1.71 8.29 17.49
N ASP A 125 2.59 8.75 18.37
CA ASP A 125 2.71 10.17 18.68
C ASP A 125 3.21 10.94 17.45
N GLY A 126 2.30 11.65 16.80
CA GLY A 126 2.59 12.50 15.65
C GLY A 126 1.33 13.19 15.12
N ALA A 127 1.46 14.41 14.58
CA ALA A 127 0.37 15.23 14.06
C ALA A 127 -0.46 14.52 12.96
N ALA A 128 0.12 13.57 12.20
CA ALA A 128 -0.59 12.77 11.22
C ALA A 128 -1.72 11.93 11.81
N LEU A 129 -1.63 11.53 13.08
CA LEU A 129 -2.66 10.75 13.78
C LEU A 129 -3.80 11.61 14.35
N ARG A 130 -3.50 12.85 14.77
CA ARG A 130 -4.56 13.78 15.15
C ARG A 130 -5.44 14.12 13.95
N ALA A 131 -4.85 14.17 12.74
CA ALA A 131 -5.58 14.43 11.51
C ALA A 131 -6.63 13.37 11.15
N THR A 132 -6.41 12.11 11.49
CA THR A 132 -7.37 11.02 11.21
C THR A 132 -8.46 10.89 12.28
N ALA A 133 -8.12 11.12 13.53
CA ALA A 133 -9.10 11.06 14.64
C ALA A 133 -10.12 12.19 14.60
N THR A 134 -9.75 13.37 14.09
CA THR A 134 -10.63 14.57 13.97
C THR A 134 -11.27 14.69 12.59
N SER A 135 -10.93 13.83 11.63
CA SER A 135 -11.48 13.88 10.27
C SER A 135 -12.93 13.39 10.23
N SER A 136 -13.81 14.18 9.65
CA SER A 136 -15.17 13.78 9.30
C SER A 136 -15.18 12.75 8.15
N GLN A 137 -14.07 12.56 7.45
CA GLN A 137 -13.92 11.58 6.35
C GLN A 137 -13.91 10.15 6.87
N THR A 138 -14.35 9.21 6.01
CA THR A 138 -14.23 7.78 6.29
C THR A 138 -12.81 7.33 6.01
N VAL A 139 -12.07 6.98 7.06
CA VAL A 139 -10.70 6.48 6.97
C VAL A 139 -10.67 5.02 7.43
N THR A 140 -10.12 4.14 6.59
CA THR A 140 -9.87 2.74 6.93
C THR A 140 -8.38 2.50 7.08
N THR A 141 -7.95 2.03 8.24
CA THR A 141 -6.55 1.71 8.50
C THR A 141 -6.28 0.23 8.29
N ILE A 142 -5.24 -0.08 7.51
CA ILE A 142 -4.74 -1.44 7.30
C ILE A 142 -3.38 -1.55 7.99
N THR A 143 -3.29 -2.47 8.93
CA THR A 143 -2.06 -2.74 9.67
C THR A 143 -1.18 -3.76 8.93
N ARG A 144 0.10 -3.85 9.32
CA ARG A 144 1.04 -4.84 8.79
C ARG A 144 0.51 -6.28 8.86
N ALA A 145 -0.12 -6.65 9.95
CA ALA A 145 -0.66 -8.00 10.12
C ALA A 145 -1.72 -8.35 9.05
N LYS A 146 -2.61 -7.40 8.72
CA LYS A 146 -3.58 -7.59 7.63
C LYS A 146 -2.93 -7.62 6.25
N LEU A 147 -1.91 -6.79 6.01
CA LEU A 147 -1.14 -6.83 4.76
C LEU A 147 -0.43 -8.17 4.57
N ASP A 148 0.09 -8.76 5.64
CA ASP A 148 0.75 -10.06 5.58
C ASP A 148 -0.23 -11.21 5.33
N GLN A 149 -1.44 -11.17 5.89
CA GLN A 149 -2.50 -12.14 5.62
C GLN A 149 -2.95 -12.11 4.15
N ALA A 150 -2.95 -10.95 3.53
CA ALA A 150 -3.37 -10.74 2.14
C ALA A 150 -2.19 -10.72 1.13
N ALA A 151 -1.00 -11.21 1.51
CA ALA A 151 0.24 -11.09 0.74
C ALA A 151 0.32 -11.97 -0.54
N GLY A 152 -0.83 -12.35 -1.11
CA GLY A 152 -0.93 -13.25 -2.27
C GLY A 152 -0.53 -12.67 -3.62
N GLY A 153 -0.29 -11.36 -3.75
CA GLY A 153 -0.03 -10.70 -5.03
C GLY A 153 0.85 -9.46 -4.92
N SER A 154 0.44 -8.38 -5.56
CA SER A 154 1.05 -7.06 -5.43
C SER A 154 0.58 -6.34 -4.15
N PHE A 155 1.24 -5.24 -3.80
CA PHE A 155 0.81 -4.36 -2.70
C PHE A 155 -0.68 -3.96 -2.82
N VAL A 156 -1.16 -3.63 -4.03
CA VAL A 156 -2.56 -3.23 -4.26
C VAL A 156 -3.54 -4.37 -3.96
N ASN A 157 -3.20 -5.61 -4.34
CA ASN A 157 -4.05 -6.77 -4.07
C ASN A 157 -4.20 -7.04 -2.57
N ALA A 158 -3.20 -6.70 -1.75
CA ALA A 158 -3.30 -6.78 -0.29
C ALA A 158 -4.29 -5.77 0.32
N LEU A 159 -4.76 -4.77 -0.43
CA LEU A 159 -5.75 -3.79 0.01
C LEU A 159 -7.20 -4.20 -0.32
N THR A 160 -7.43 -5.14 -1.25
CA THR A 160 -8.77 -5.51 -1.75
C THR A 160 -9.71 -6.22 -0.75
N PRO A 161 -9.28 -6.71 0.43
CA PRO A 161 -10.22 -7.12 1.47
C PRO A 161 -11.00 -5.96 2.12
N VAL A 162 -10.59 -4.70 1.89
CA VAL A 162 -11.31 -3.51 2.38
C VAL A 162 -12.46 -3.20 1.45
N ALA A 163 -13.69 -3.12 1.99
CA ALA A 163 -14.88 -2.74 1.21
C ALA A 163 -14.66 -1.43 0.44
N GLY A 164 -15.12 -1.37 -0.80
CA GLY A 164 -14.93 -0.23 -1.70
C GLY A 164 -13.57 -0.16 -2.38
N ILE A 165 -12.66 -1.13 -2.13
CA ILE A 165 -11.34 -1.21 -2.75
C ILE A 165 -11.28 -2.41 -3.68
N ASN A 166 -10.95 -2.15 -4.93
CA ASN A 166 -10.75 -3.15 -5.96
C ASN A 166 -9.41 -2.95 -6.66
N ALA A 167 -9.05 -3.84 -7.59
CA ALA A 167 -7.81 -3.76 -8.34
C ALA A 167 -8.03 -4.04 -9.83
N ILE A 168 -7.47 -3.22 -10.70
CA ILE A 168 -7.28 -3.56 -12.11
C ILE A 168 -5.99 -4.36 -12.20
N ASN A 169 -6.10 -5.64 -12.58
CA ASN A 169 -4.98 -6.56 -12.65
C ASN A 169 -4.53 -6.82 -14.10
N THR A 170 -3.21 -6.87 -14.29
CA THR A 170 -2.57 -7.41 -15.50
C THR A 170 -1.64 -8.53 -15.04
N GLY A 171 -2.22 -9.71 -14.86
CA GLY A 171 -1.57 -10.85 -14.19
C GLY A 171 -1.31 -10.61 -12.70
N VAL A 172 -0.40 -11.38 -12.10
CA VAL A 172 -0.13 -11.37 -10.65
C VAL A 172 0.89 -10.31 -10.22
N GLY A 173 1.67 -9.77 -11.16
CA GLY A 173 2.77 -8.83 -10.86
C GLY A 173 2.37 -7.35 -10.98
N ILE A 174 1.27 -7.03 -11.63
CA ILE A 174 0.86 -5.68 -11.95
C ILE A 174 -0.58 -5.46 -11.50
N ALA A 175 -0.79 -4.51 -10.59
CA ALA A 175 -2.12 -4.13 -10.13
C ALA A 175 -2.22 -2.62 -9.89
N LYS A 176 -3.38 -2.06 -10.17
CA LYS A 176 -3.73 -0.66 -9.99
C LYS A 176 -4.96 -0.54 -9.09
N PRO A 177 -4.95 0.37 -8.10
CA PRO A 177 -6.06 0.51 -7.17
C PRO A 177 -7.30 1.11 -7.83
N VAL A 178 -8.45 0.66 -7.36
CA VAL A 178 -9.77 1.21 -7.67
C VAL A 178 -10.47 1.50 -6.35
N ILE A 179 -10.93 2.72 -6.15
CA ILE A 179 -11.73 3.13 -4.99
C ILE A 179 -13.11 3.56 -5.48
N ARG A 180 -14.17 2.86 -5.04
CA ARG A 180 -15.56 3.17 -5.42
C ARG A 180 -15.77 3.30 -6.94
N GLY A 181 -15.14 2.41 -7.73
CA GLY A 181 -15.21 2.43 -9.20
C GLY A 181 -14.28 3.42 -9.89
N MET A 182 -13.62 4.32 -9.16
CA MET A 182 -12.66 5.27 -9.71
C MET A 182 -11.24 4.71 -9.69
N SER A 183 -10.46 5.03 -10.71
CA SER A 183 -9.09 4.52 -10.89
C SER A 183 -8.18 5.57 -11.57
N TYR A 184 -6.96 5.17 -11.85
CA TYR A 184 -5.92 6.00 -12.52
C TYR A 184 -5.60 7.28 -11.75
N ASN A 185 -5.54 8.40 -12.46
CA ASN A 185 -5.15 9.70 -11.91
C ASN A 185 -6.21 10.34 -10.99
N ARG A 186 -7.29 9.61 -10.64
CA ARG A 186 -8.31 10.05 -9.66
C ARG A 186 -8.08 9.48 -8.26
N ILE A 187 -7.10 8.56 -8.13
CA ILE A 187 -6.69 8.02 -6.84
C ILE A 187 -5.26 8.45 -6.58
N MET A 188 -5.10 9.22 -5.53
CA MET A 188 -3.77 9.60 -5.08
C MET A 188 -3.16 8.50 -4.22
N VAL A 189 -1.92 8.14 -4.51
CA VAL A 189 -1.08 7.34 -3.63
C VAL A 189 -0.06 8.26 -2.99
N ASN A 190 -0.09 8.38 -1.68
CA ASN A 190 0.81 9.22 -0.89
C ASN A 190 1.81 8.32 -0.15
N ASP A 191 3.09 8.41 -0.47
CA ASP A 191 4.16 7.68 0.22
C ASP A 191 4.86 8.61 1.19
N GLN A 192 4.50 8.51 2.47
CA GLN A 192 5.11 9.28 3.56
C GLN A 192 5.14 10.80 3.31
N GLY A 193 3.99 11.37 2.94
CA GLY A 193 3.83 12.82 2.71
C GLY A 193 4.08 13.28 1.26
N VAL A 194 4.65 12.43 0.41
CA VAL A 194 4.95 12.74 -1.00
C VAL A 194 4.08 11.93 -1.94
N LYS A 195 3.44 12.58 -2.91
CA LYS A 195 2.67 11.90 -3.94
C LYS A 195 3.56 10.98 -4.78
N GLN A 196 3.19 9.71 -4.89
CA GLN A 196 3.86 8.71 -5.72
C GLN A 196 3.61 8.99 -7.20
N GLU A 197 4.67 9.19 -7.98
CA GLU A 197 4.61 9.43 -9.42
C GLU A 197 5.42 8.38 -10.18
N GLY A 198 4.75 7.35 -10.72
CA GLY A 198 5.34 6.21 -11.39
C GLY A 198 4.71 5.88 -12.74
N GLN A 199 4.44 6.86 -13.61
CA GLN A 199 3.81 6.63 -14.93
C GLN A 199 2.42 5.96 -14.81
N GLN A 200 1.60 6.37 -13.87
CA GLN A 200 0.35 5.67 -13.48
C GLN A 200 -0.81 5.82 -14.47
N TRP A 201 -0.63 6.48 -15.60
CA TRP A 201 -1.66 6.69 -16.62
C TRP A 201 -2.06 5.41 -17.38
N GLY A 202 -1.16 4.44 -17.55
CA GLY A 202 -1.47 3.16 -18.23
C GLY A 202 -2.19 2.16 -17.32
N SER A 203 -3.11 1.37 -17.83
CA SER A 203 -3.82 0.34 -17.06
C SER A 203 -2.95 -0.86 -16.68
N ASP A 204 -1.88 -1.09 -17.42
CA ASP A 204 -0.85 -2.11 -17.21
C ASP A 204 0.37 -1.58 -16.44
N HIS A 205 0.29 -0.35 -15.90
CA HIS A 205 1.32 0.25 -15.06
C HIS A 205 0.94 0.14 -13.58
N GLY A 206 1.59 -0.76 -12.84
CA GLY A 206 1.36 -0.98 -11.41
C GLY A 206 1.97 0.11 -10.52
N LEU A 207 1.65 0.06 -9.23
CA LEU A 207 2.33 0.87 -8.23
C LEU A 207 3.70 0.27 -7.92
N GLU A 208 4.73 1.11 -7.92
CA GLU A 208 6.11 0.72 -7.60
C GLU A 208 6.39 0.96 -6.11
N ILE A 209 5.79 0.11 -5.28
CA ILE A 209 5.89 0.16 -3.81
C ILE A 209 6.30 -1.21 -3.29
N ASP A 210 7.38 -1.24 -2.50
CA ASP A 210 7.81 -2.44 -1.79
C ASP A 210 6.82 -2.77 -0.68
N GLN A 211 6.05 -3.85 -0.83
CA GLN A 211 5.08 -4.29 0.18
C GLN A 211 5.71 -4.62 1.53
N PHE A 212 7.00 -4.98 1.58
CA PHE A 212 7.70 -5.28 2.83
C PHE A 212 8.05 -4.02 3.64
N ASP A 213 8.17 -2.86 2.98
CA ASP A 213 8.51 -1.59 3.65
C ASP A 213 7.27 -0.88 4.22
N VAL A 214 6.07 -1.35 3.87
CA VAL A 214 4.81 -0.76 4.32
C VAL A 214 4.35 -1.41 5.63
N GLN A 215 4.18 -0.62 6.70
CA GLN A 215 3.70 -1.09 8.00
C GLN A 215 2.24 -0.71 8.25
N ARG A 216 1.81 0.41 7.71
CA ARG A 216 0.47 0.93 7.92
C ARG A 216 0.02 1.74 6.71
N VAL A 217 -1.21 1.51 6.28
CA VAL A 217 -1.86 2.24 5.19
C VAL A 217 -3.18 2.79 5.70
N GLU A 218 -3.46 4.03 5.38
CA GLU A 218 -4.78 4.64 5.56
C GLU A 218 -5.42 4.80 4.20
N ILE A 219 -6.63 4.32 4.07
CA ILE A 219 -7.45 4.52 2.88
C ILE A 219 -8.51 5.55 3.23
N ILE A 220 -8.39 6.72 2.61
CA ILE A 220 -9.29 7.86 2.78
C ILE A 220 -10.22 7.86 1.58
N LYS A 221 -11.51 7.68 1.83
CA LYS A 221 -12.53 7.64 0.79
C LYS A 221 -13.31 8.94 0.79
N GLY A 222 -13.75 9.35 -0.38
CA GLY A 222 -14.49 10.59 -0.54
C GLY A 222 -13.64 11.81 -0.89
N PRO A 223 -14.14 13.04 -0.78
CA PRO A 223 -13.49 14.25 -1.27
C PRO A 223 -12.29 14.64 -0.40
N ALA A 224 -11.14 14.01 -0.69
CA ALA A 224 -9.87 14.22 0.03
C ALA A 224 -8.99 15.32 -0.60
N SER A 225 -9.43 15.94 -1.69
CA SER A 225 -8.67 16.93 -2.47
C SER A 225 -8.18 18.10 -1.64
N LEU A 226 -8.93 18.50 -0.60
CA LEU A 226 -8.58 19.63 0.24
C LEU A 226 -7.19 19.51 0.88
N ARG A 227 -6.85 18.36 1.45
CA ARG A 227 -5.57 18.12 2.12
C ARG A 227 -4.49 17.62 1.18
N TYR A 228 -4.87 16.80 0.18
CA TYR A 228 -3.92 16.03 -0.62
C TYR A 228 -3.71 16.62 -2.02
N GLY A 229 -4.61 17.48 -2.50
CA GLY A 229 -4.49 18.12 -3.81
C GLY A 229 -5.48 17.58 -4.85
N SER A 230 -5.37 18.13 -6.07
CA SER A 230 -6.34 17.98 -7.15
C SER A 230 -6.65 16.52 -7.53
N ASP A 231 -5.66 15.62 -7.55
CA ASP A 231 -5.83 14.25 -8.04
C ASP A 231 -6.47 13.28 -7.02
N ALA A 232 -6.85 13.76 -5.83
CA ALA A 232 -7.52 12.98 -4.79
C ALA A 232 -9.05 13.01 -4.92
N MET A 233 -9.59 12.81 -6.14
CA MET A 233 -11.02 12.86 -6.42
C MET A 233 -11.78 11.63 -5.90
N GLY A 234 -11.25 10.44 -6.15
CA GLY A 234 -11.83 9.14 -5.73
C GLY A 234 -11.40 8.72 -4.35
N GLY A 235 -10.30 9.25 -3.86
CA GLY A 235 -9.74 8.94 -2.56
C GLY A 235 -8.22 8.91 -2.54
N VAL A 236 -7.68 8.57 -1.37
CA VAL A 236 -6.23 8.54 -1.12
C VAL A 236 -5.81 7.22 -0.47
N ILE A 237 -4.74 6.63 -0.97
CA ILE A 237 -4.00 5.55 -0.32
C ILE A 237 -2.78 6.20 0.33
N ASN A 238 -2.86 6.41 1.65
CA ASN A 238 -1.84 7.10 2.42
C ASN A 238 -0.94 6.09 3.14
N ILE A 239 0.28 5.91 2.66
CA ILE A 239 1.30 5.04 3.27
C ILE A 239 2.00 5.85 4.34
N LEU A 240 1.83 5.44 5.59
CA LEU A 240 2.40 6.14 6.73
C LEU A 240 3.86 5.76 6.96
N PRO A 241 4.68 6.71 7.49
CA PRO A 241 6.02 6.40 7.91
C PRO A 241 6.02 5.29 8.97
N THR A 242 6.96 4.35 8.84
CA THR A 242 7.17 3.32 9.86
C THR A 242 7.81 3.95 11.10
N PRO A 243 7.24 3.78 12.31
CA PRO A 243 7.85 4.29 13.53
C PRO A 243 9.24 3.69 13.77
N PHE A 244 10.16 4.51 14.24
CA PHE A 244 11.47 4.04 14.68
C PHE A 244 11.41 3.46 16.11
N PRO A 245 12.37 2.58 16.48
CA PRO A 245 12.50 2.11 17.85
C PRO A 245 12.69 3.26 18.85
N GLU A 246 12.46 2.98 20.12
CA GLU A 246 12.78 3.92 21.18
C GLU A 246 14.31 4.11 21.31
N ALA A 247 14.73 5.20 21.97
CA ALA A 247 16.14 5.49 22.14
C ALA A 247 16.88 4.34 22.87
N GLY A 248 18.05 3.97 22.37
CA GLY A 248 18.82 2.84 22.89
C GLY A 248 18.34 1.46 22.41
N GLN A 249 17.47 1.38 21.41
CA GLN A 249 17.03 0.11 20.85
C GLN A 249 17.51 -0.08 19.41
N LEU A 250 17.94 -1.31 19.14
CA LEU A 250 18.23 -1.82 17.81
C LEU A 250 17.22 -2.95 17.50
N ARG A 251 16.57 -2.91 16.34
CA ARG A 251 15.69 -3.97 15.86
C ARG A 251 16.18 -4.50 14.53
N ALA A 252 16.07 -5.79 14.37
CA ALA A 252 16.21 -6.43 13.07
C ALA A 252 14.96 -7.27 12.75
N GLU A 253 14.64 -7.41 11.50
CA GLU A 253 13.48 -8.20 11.06
C GLU A 253 13.85 -8.96 9.80
N THR A 254 13.50 -10.23 9.74
CA THR A 254 13.57 -11.03 8.51
C THR A 254 12.19 -11.59 8.21
N VAL A 255 11.75 -11.46 6.96
CA VAL A 255 10.48 -12.00 6.47
C VAL A 255 10.73 -12.87 5.25
N GLY A 256 10.34 -14.14 5.32
CA GLY A 256 10.35 -15.09 4.20
C GLY A 256 8.92 -15.34 3.71
N ILE A 257 8.70 -15.35 2.40
CA ILE A 257 7.41 -15.69 1.78
C ILE A 257 7.62 -16.78 0.72
N TYR A 258 6.75 -17.77 0.72
CA TYR A 258 6.62 -18.77 -0.35
C TYR A 258 5.18 -18.88 -0.81
N GLN A 259 4.94 -18.93 -2.14
CA GLN A 259 3.63 -19.18 -2.75
C GLN A 259 3.68 -20.39 -3.67
N TYR A 260 2.70 -21.27 -3.55
CA TYR A 260 2.66 -22.51 -4.31
C TYR A 260 2.26 -22.31 -5.79
N ASN A 261 1.27 -21.44 -6.06
CA ASN A 261 0.69 -21.29 -7.40
C ASN A 261 1.75 -20.95 -8.48
N ASN A 262 2.59 -19.97 -8.20
CA ASN A 262 3.64 -19.49 -9.09
C ASN A 262 5.06 -19.67 -8.53
N HIS A 263 5.24 -20.52 -7.52
CA HIS A 263 6.51 -20.76 -6.84
C HIS A 263 7.24 -19.49 -6.44
N ARG A 264 6.48 -18.44 -6.07
CA ARG A 264 7.06 -17.17 -5.60
C ARG A 264 7.90 -17.42 -4.36
N ARG A 265 9.10 -16.87 -4.35
CA ARG A 265 10.02 -16.84 -3.21
C ARG A 265 10.38 -15.41 -2.93
N GLY A 266 10.09 -14.96 -1.71
CA GLY A 266 10.38 -13.61 -1.26
C GLY A 266 11.18 -13.64 0.03
N LEU A 267 12.15 -12.74 0.14
CA LEU A 267 12.95 -12.50 1.34
C LEU A 267 13.07 -11.00 1.56
N SER A 268 12.82 -10.55 2.77
CA SER A 268 13.10 -9.18 3.20
C SER A 268 13.88 -9.21 4.50
N ALA A 269 14.91 -8.37 4.59
CA ALA A 269 15.67 -8.13 5.80
C ALA A 269 15.73 -6.63 6.09
N ALA A 270 15.53 -6.26 7.34
CA ALA A 270 15.62 -4.89 7.81
C ALA A 270 16.38 -4.80 9.12
N VAL A 271 17.12 -3.70 9.27
CA VAL A 271 17.76 -3.30 10.53
C VAL A 271 17.43 -1.85 10.79
N GLU A 272 17.02 -1.53 12.01
CA GLU A 272 16.65 -0.17 12.39
C GLU A 272 17.07 0.13 13.82
N GLY A 273 17.41 1.37 14.08
CA GLY A 273 17.82 1.79 15.42
C GLY A 273 17.58 3.26 15.68
N ASN A 274 17.67 3.58 16.97
CA ASN A 274 17.62 4.94 17.49
C ASN A 274 18.69 5.10 18.57
N ARG A 275 19.80 5.74 18.21
CA ARG A 275 20.90 6.00 19.13
C ARG A 275 20.91 7.48 19.50
N GLN A 276 20.50 7.79 20.72
CA GLN A 276 20.43 9.18 21.25
C GLN A 276 19.69 10.16 20.31
N GLY A 277 18.60 9.68 19.68
CA GLY A 277 17.82 10.46 18.73
C GLY A 277 18.37 10.49 17.31
N TRP A 278 19.48 9.83 17.01
CA TRP A 278 19.86 9.48 15.64
C TRP A 278 19.07 8.25 15.20
N LEU A 279 18.31 8.41 14.13
CA LEU A 279 17.44 7.40 13.55
C LEU A 279 18.11 6.81 12.31
N TYR A 280 18.06 5.49 12.18
CA TYR A 280 18.54 4.82 10.97
C TYR A 280 17.73 3.54 10.71
N ARG A 281 17.48 3.27 9.44
CA ARG A 281 16.82 2.05 8.95
C ARG A 281 17.36 1.67 7.59
N LEU A 282 17.72 0.41 7.42
CA LEU A 282 18.10 -0.19 6.15
C LEU A 282 17.18 -1.37 5.91
N ARG A 283 16.57 -1.45 4.72
CA ARG A 283 15.78 -2.61 4.28
C ARG A 283 16.21 -3.03 2.89
N TYR A 284 16.38 -4.32 2.72
CA TYR A 284 16.51 -4.97 1.42
C TYR A 284 15.41 -6.00 1.25
N SER A 285 14.77 -6.05 0.09
CA SER A 285 13.83 -7.09 -0.27
C SER A 285 14.11 -7.65 -1.67
N HIS A 286 13.90 -8.94 -1.82
CA HIS A 286 14.02 -9.65 -3.08
C HIS A 286 12.90 -10.67 -3.20
N GLN A 287 12.27 -10.74 -4.38
CA GLN A 287 11.31 -11.77 -4.71
C GLN A 287 11.39 -12.15 -6.18
N ASP A 288 11.20 -13.42 -6.46
CA ASP A 288 11.05 -13.96 -7.81
C ASP A 288 9.88 -14.94 -7.86
N PHE A 289 9.21 -15.01 -9.01
CA PHE A 289 8.08 -15.89 -9.23
C PHE A 289 8.05 -16.43 -10.65
N ASP A 290 7.56 -17.66 -10.77
CA ASP A 290 7.38 -18.37 -12.03
C ASP A 290 6.07 -17.92 -12.72
N ASN A 291 5.84 -18.40 -13.93
CA ASN A 291 4.55 -18.34 -14.61
C ASN A 291 3.45 -18.92 -13.70
N TYR A 292 2.37 -18.18 -13.49
CA TYR A 292 1.31 -18.61 -12.58
C TYR A 292 0.33 -19.59 -13.20
N ARG A 293 -0.33 -20.38 -12.36
CA ARG A 293 -1.32 -21.38 -12.75
C ARG A 293 -2.72 -20.82 -12.71
N VAL A 294 -3.51 -21.21 -13.71
CA VAL A 294 -4.94 -20.93 -13.82
C VAL A 294 -5.72 -22.25 -13.89
N PRO A 295 -6.96 -22.32 -13.41
CA PRO A 295 -7.79 -23.55 -13.48
C PRO A 295 -8.42 -23.72 -14.87
N ALA A 296 -7.59 -23.79 -15.89
CA ALA A 296 -8.01 -23.99 -17.29
C ALA A 296 -6.87 -24.56 -18.13
N ASP A 297 -7.20 -25.42 -19.07
CA ASP A 297 -6.30 -26.01 -20.07
C ASP A 297 -6.41 -25.31 -21.45
N ARG A 298 -7.41 -24.41 -21.61
CA ARG A 298 -7.68 -23.68 -22.85
C ARG A 298 -8.23 -22.28 -22.57
N PHE A 299 -8.06 -21.40 -23.55
CA PHE A 299 -8.73 -20.09 -23.60
C PHE A 299 -9.16 -19.77 -25.01
N THR A 300 -10.19 -18.96 -25.15
CA THR A 300 -10.75 -18.57 -26.45
C THR A 300 -10.26 -17.17 -26.81
N TYR A 301 -9.59 -17.03 -27.94
CA TYR A 301 -9.12 -15.76 -28.46
C TYR A 301 -9.59 -15.56 -29.88
N ALA A 302 -10.35 -14.49 -30.15
CA ALA A 302 -10.88 -14.17 -31.50
C ALA A 302 -11.58 -15.36 -32.20
N GLY A 303 -12.27 -16.23 -31.44
CA GLY A 303 -12.95 -17.43 -31.92
C GLY A 303 -12.09 -18.68 -32.03
N PHE A 304 -10.78 -18.60 -31.72
CA PHE A 304 -9.87 -19.74 -31.72
C PHE A 304 -9.69 -20.29 -30.31
N GLU A 305 -9.76 -21.62 -30.15
CA GLU A 305 -9.42 -22.30 -28.90
C GLU A 305 -7.90 -22.55 -28.88
N LEU A 306 -7.21 -21.92 -27.93
CA LEU A 306 -5.77 -22.01 -27.74
C LEU A 306 -5.43 -22.78 -26.45
N PRO A 307 -4.42 -23.67 -26.46
CA PRO A 307 -4.08 -24.47 -25.29
C PRO A 307 -3.31 -23.66 -24.21
N ILE A 308 -3.56 -23.99 -22.95
CA ILE A 308 -2.77 -23.57 -21.79
C ILE A 308 -2.07 -24.82 -21.27
N TYR A 309 -0.77 -24.92 -21.51
CA TYR A 309 0.01 -26.10 -21.12
C TYR A 309 0.29 -26.08 -19.60
N ASP A 310 0.12 -27.22 -18.94
CA ASP A 310 0.36 -27.42 -17.51
C ASP A 310 -0.42 -26.42 -16.63
N GLU A 311 -1.58 -25.95 -17.11
CA GLU A 311 -2.40 -24.89 -16.47
C GLU A 311 -1.61 -23.59 -16.23
N ARG A 312 -0.52 -23.30 -16.94
CA ARG A 312 0.35 -22.14 -16.73
C ARG A 312 0.21 -21.11 -17.82
N LEU A 313 -0.01 -19.87 -17.40
CA LEU A 313 0.02 -18.74 -18.33
C LEU A 313 1.46 -18.37 -18.66
N ARG A 314 1.79 -18.54 -19.93
CA ARG A 314 3.11 -18.28 -20.49
C ARG A 314 3.54 -16.83 -20.28
N ASN A 315 4.82 -16.62 -20.01
CA ASN A 315 5.47 -15.32 -19.90
C ASN A 315 4.82 -14.39 -18.86
N THR A 316 4.47 -14.94 -17.70
CA THR A 316 3.92 -14.17 -16.57
C THR A 316 4.83 -14.23 -15.34
N ALA A 317 6.03 -14.76 -15.51
CA ALA A 317 7.07 -14.77 -14.48
C ALA A 317 7.63 -13.35 -14.21
N GLY A 318 8.17 -13.15 -13.03
CA GLY A 318 8.73 -11.86 -12.68
C GLY A 318 9.75 -11.92 -11.55
N ARG A 319 10.43 -10.79 -11.38
CA ARG A 319 11.43 -10.56 -10.32
C ARG A 319 11.35 -9.13 -9.82
N GLU A 320 11.53 -8.96 -8.51
CA GLU A 320 11.55 -7.65 -7.86
C GLU A 320 12.72 -7.57 -6.87
N ARG A 321 13.38 -6.40 -6.81
CA ARG A 321 14.50 -6.13 -5.90
C ARG A 321 14.41 -4.69 -5.42
N ASN A 322 14.30 -4.51 -4.13
CA ASN A 322 14.14 -3.19 -3.53
C ASN A 322 15.20 -2.95 -2.45
N LEU A 323 15.58 -1.70 -2.33
CA LEU A 323 16.51 -1.22 -1.29
C LEU A 323 15.97 0.10 -0.76
N ALA A 324 15.90 0.24 0.56
CA ALA A 324 15.52 1.49 1.20
C ALA A 324 16.45 1.77 2.38
N PHE A 325 16.96 3.01 2.43
CA PHE A 325 17.73 3.53 3.55
C PHE A 325 17.06 4.80 4.07
N THR A 326 16.82 4.86 5.37
CA THR A 326 16.29 6.05 6.03
C THR A 326 17.23 6.44 7.16
N THR A 327 17.53 7.72 7.26
CA THR A 327 18.26 8.29 8.39
C THR A 327 17.61 9.60 8.82
N GLY A 328 17.85 10.02 10.06
CA GLY A 328 17.28 11.27 10.56
C GLY A 328 17.58 11.55 12.01
N LEU A 329 16.93 12.58 12.51
CA LEU A 329 17.08 13.09 13.87
C LEU A 329 15.71 13.22 14.53
N LYS A 330 15.62 12.74 15.77
CA LYS A 330 14.51 13.00 16.69
C LYS A 330 15.02 13.83 17.85
N ARG A 331 14.39 14.96 18.13
CA ARG A 331 14.76 15.92 19.18
C ARG A 331 13.51 16.41 19.90
N THR A 332 13.66 17.26 20.88
CA THR A 332 12.54 17.91 21.62
C THR A 332 11.64 18.76 20.71
N TRP A 333 12.22 19.33 19.65
CA TRP A 333 11.45 20.12 18.66
C TRP A 333 10.65 19.27 17.67
N GLY A 334 10.94 17.96 17.55
CA GLY A 334 10.26 17.07 16.60
C GLY A 334 11.22 16.08 15.91
N GLN A 335 10.97 15.81 14.63
CA GLN A 335 11.72 14.81 13.86
C GLN A 335 11.96 15.30 12.44
N SER A 336 13.15 14.96 11.91
CA SER A 336 13.49 15.14 10.49
C SER A 336 14.14 13.87 9.96
N THR A 337 13.67 13.37 8.80
CA THR A 337 14.16 12.12 8.19
C THR A 337 14.39 12.30 6.70
N VAL A 338 15.40 11.63 6.18
CA VAL A 338 15.65 11.48 4.75
C VAL A 338 15.62 9.98 4.42
N LYS A 339 14.81 9.61 3.44
CA LYS A 339 14.71 8.25 2.91
C LYS A 339 15.18 8.23 1.47
N VAL A 340 16.10 7.34 1.14
CA VAL A 340 16.50 7.01 -0.24
C VAL A 340 16.05 5.60 -0.52
N SER A 341 15.31 5.39 -1.60
CA SER A 341 14.86 4.06 -1.98
C SER A 341 14.95 3.81 -3.47
N ARG A 342 15.16 2.55 -3.82
CA ARG A 342 15.12 2.03 -5.19
C ARG A 342 14.17 0.86 -5.23
N PHE A 343 13.13 0.97 -6.04
CA PHE A 343 12.29 -0.13 -6.48
C PHE A 343 12.75 -0.59 -7.86
N HIS A 344 12.86 -1.91 -8.09
CA HIS A 344 13.14 -2.46 -9.40
C HIS A 344 12.35 -3.73 -9.62
N GLN A 345 11.56 -3.75 -10.68
CA GLN A 345 10.74 -4.89 -11.07
C GLN A 345 10.92 -5.19 -12.56
N ARG A 346 11.14 -6.47 -12.89
CA ARG A 346 11.04 -7.00 -14.24
C ARG A 346 9.96 -8.06 -14.27
N VAL A 347 8.99 -7.92 -15.17
CA VAL A 347 7.84 -8.82 -15.26
C VAL A 347 7.49 -9.08 -16.72
N GLY A 348 7.23 -10.34 -17.08
CA GLY A 348 6.71 -10.73 -18.37
C GLY A 348 5.21 -10.43 -18.47
N LEU A 349 4.74 -10.16 -19.68
CA LEU A 349 3.34 -10.00 -20.01
C LEU A 349 2.88 -11.18 -20.85
N PHE A 350 1.66 -11.63 -20.64
CA PHE A 350 1.11 -12.71 -21.47
C PHE A 350 1.14 -12.29 -22.95
N PRO A 351 1.69 -13.14 -23.87
CA PRO A 351 1.93 -12.73 -25.26
C PRO A 351 0.68 -12.30 -26.04
N GLY A 352 -0.50 -12.75 -25.66
CA GLY A 352 -1.75 -12.26 -26.22
C GLY A 352 -2.00 -10.77 -25.97
N ALA A 353 -1.24 -10.15 -25.04
CA ALA A 353 -1.28 -8.72 -24.79
C ALA A 353 -0.66 -7.86 -25.92
N VAL A 354 0.12 -8.43 -26.80
CA VAL A 354 0.75 -7.71 -27.95
C VAL A 354 -0.08 -7.86 -29.23
N GLY A 355 -1.29 -8.36 -29.12
CA GLY A 355 -2.17 -8.64 -30.25
C GLY A 355 -1.76 -9.93 -30.97
N ILE A 356 -2.64 -10.93 -30.90
CA ILE A 356 -2.79 -12.07 -31.79
C ILE A 356 -1.79 -13.22 -31.73
N PRO A 357 -2.28 -14.39 -32.17
CA PRO A 357 -1.58 -15.68 -32.20
C PRO A 357 -0.21 -15.74 -32.83
N SER A 358 0.20 -14.75 -33.61
CA SER A 358 1.57 -14.70 -34.17
C SER A 358 2.68 -14.71 -33.11
N GLY A 359 2.39 -14.22 -31.89
CA GLY A 359 3.28 -14.28 -30.75
C GLY A 359 3.04 -15.48 -29.82
N TYR A 360 1.92 -16.20 -29.98
CA TYR A 360 1.58 -17.37 -29.17
C TYR A 360 2.06 -18.61 -29.89
N GLN A 361 3.21 -19.11 -29.51
CA GLN A 361 3.68 -20.39 -30.03
C GLN A 361 2.82 -21.49 -29.41
N LEU A 362 2.17 -22.28 -30.24
CA LEU A 362 1.36 -23.44 -29.86
C LEU A 362 2.18 -24.60 -29.28
N GLN A 363 3.49 -24.47 -29.24
CA GLN A 363 4.38 -25.46 -28.65
C GLN A 363 4.44 -25.30 -27.13
N ARG A 364 4.59 -26.41 -26.41
CA ARG A 364 4.80 -26.45 -24.98
C ARG A 364 6.02 -25.61 -24.61
N TYR A 365 5.85 -24.75 -23.59
CA TYR A 365 6.88 -23.85 -23.10
C TYR A 365 7.38 -24.32 -21.74
N ASP A 366 8.53 -24.99 -21.72
CA ASP A 366 9.06 -25.61 -20.50
C ASP A 366 9.79 -24.66 -19.54
N GLN A 367 10.07 -23.44 -19.98
CA GLN A 367 10.83 -22.48 -19.17
C GLN A 367 9.91 -21.71 -18.19
N ARG A 368 9.69 -22.28 -17.03
CA ARG A 368 8.76 -21.74 -16.01
C ARG A 368 9.15 -20.37 -15.48
N ARG A 369 10.46 -20.05 -15.43
CA ARG A 369 11.05 -18.83 -14.83
C ARG A 369 11.53 -17.81 -15.85
N SER A 370 11.46 -18.13 -17.12
CA SER A 370 11.92 -17.22 -18.15
C SER A 370 11.00 -16.01 -18.27
N ILE A 371 11.59 -14.82 -18.20
CA ILE A 371 10.92 -13.56 -18.48
C ILE A 371 11.29 -13.23 -19.94
N GLY A 372 10.45 -13.67 -20.87
CA GLY A 372 10.60 -13.43 -22.30
C GLY A 372 10.01 -12.08 -22.72
N LEU A 373 9.72 -11.96 -24.01
CA LEU A 373 9.00 -10.81 -24.57
C LEU A 373 7.52 -11.18 -24.81
N PRO A 374 6.59 -10.24 -24.65
CA PRO A 374 6.77 -8.86 -24.15
C PRO A 374 7.04 -8.84 -22.63
N ARG A 375 7.74 -7.80 -22.18
CA ARG A 375 8.02 -7.61 -20.75
C ARG A 375 8.13 -6.14 -20.39
N GLN A 376 7.98 -5.83 -19.11
CA GLN A 376 8.28 -4.52 -18.52
C GLN A 376 9.48 -4.64 -17.56
N ASP A 377 10.34 -3.61 -17.58
CA ASP A 377 11.46 -3.42 -16.65
C ASP A 377 11.37 -2.01 -16.06
N ASN A 378 10.98 -1.94 -14.80
CA ASN A 378 10.68 -0.68 -14.11
C ASN A 378 11.73 -0.42 -13.03
N THR A 379 12.32 0.75 -13.03
CA THR A 379 13.20 1.23 -11.97
C THR A 379 12.70 2.57 -11.47
N HIS A 380 12.47 2.66 -10.16
CA HIS A 380 11.99 3.87 -9.51
C HIS A 380 12.92 4.24 -8.35
N TRP A 381 13.61 5.36 -8.47
CA TRP A 381 14.40 5.98 -7.41
C TRP A 381 13.60 7.06 -6.73
N LYS A 382 13.66 7.09 -5.40
CA LYS A 382 13.01 8.13 -4.59
C LYS A 382 13.98 8.65 -3.53
N VAL A 383 13.98 9.98 -3.35
CA VAL A 383 14.56 10.66 -2.21
C VAL A 383 13.43 11.46 -1.55
N LEU A 384 13.08 11.12 -0.32
CA LEU A 384 12.01 11.77 0.43
C LEU A 384 12.63 12.43 1.67
N TRP A 385 12.32 13.70 1.90
CA TRP A 385 12.68 14.43 3.10
C TRP A 385 11.41 14.85 3.81
N ASN A 386 11.25 14.41 5.05
CA ASN A 386 10.10 14.69 5.88
C ASN A 386 10.58 15.34 7.17
N THR A 387 10.00 16.48 7.52
CA THR A 387 10.32 17.21 8.75
C THR A 387 9.03 17.64 9.44
N GLN A 388 8.98 17.36 10.73
CA GLN A 388 7.95 17.86 11.62
C GLN A 388 8.62 18.64 12.74
N TYR A 389 8.32 19.93 12.83
CA TYR A 389 8.89 20.84 13.81
C TYR A 389 7.75 21.46 14.64
N GLY A 390 7.78 21.24 15.94
CA GLY A 390 6.77 21.72 16.89
C GLY A 390 7.32 22.79 17.81
N TRP A 391 6.54 23.87 18.04
CA TRP A 391 6.79 24.90 19.04
C TRP A 391 5.45 25.43 19.58
N ASP A 392 5.37 25.59 20.87
CA ASP A 392 4.11 25.95 21.55
C ASP A 392 2.92 25.11 21.08
N ARG A 393 1.92 25.77 20.47
CA ARG A 393 0.70 25.17 19.89
C ARG A 393 0.78 25.08 18.37
N THR A 394 1.97 25.13 17.81
CA THR A 394 2.15 25.18 16.36
C THR A 394 3.03 24.03 15.91
N THR A 395 2.66 23.39 14.82
CA THR A 395 3.47 22.34 14.16
C THR A 395 3.65 22.73 12.70
N LEU A 396 4.90 22.80 12.25
CA LEU A 396 5.29 22.91 10.85
C LEU A 396 5.63 21.52 10.34
N GLU A 397 5.01 21.12 9.23
CA GLU A 397 5.34 19.91 8.52
C GLU A 397 5.82 20.29 7.12
N VAL A 398 6.97 19.74 6.71
CA VAL A 398 7.58 19.94 5.39
C VAL A 398 7.91 18.58 4.81
N ASP A 399 7.39 18.32 3.62
CA ASP A 399 7.64 17.11 2.85
C ASP A 399 8.20 17.49 1.50
N ALA A 400 9.40 17.01 1.16
CA ALA A 400 10.02 17.22 -0.14
C ALA A 400 10.39 15.87 -0.77
N GLY A 401 10.24 15.79 -2.09
CA GLY A 401 10.49 14.57 -2.85
C GLY A 401 11.21 14.81 -4.16
N TYR A 402 12.18 13.96 -4.46
CA TYR A 402 12.69 13.72 -5.80
C TYR A 402 12.40 12.29 -6.19
N GLN A 403 11.81 12.10 -7.36
CA GLN A 403 11.50 10.78 -7.92
C GLN A 403 12.03 10.70 -9.34
N HIS A 404 12.61 9.57 -9.69
CA HIS A 404 13.02 9.25 -11.06
C HIS A 404 12.52 7.85 -11.40
N ASN A 405 11.50 7.80 -12.25
CA ASN A 405 10.93 6.58 -12.76
C ASN A 405 11.40 6.33 -14.18
N ARG A 406 12.00 5.16 -14.42
CA ARG A 406 12.30 4.68 -15.78
C ARG A 406 11.54 3.38 -16.00
N ARG A 407 10.70 3.38 -17.03
CA ARG A 407 9.93 2.23 -17.48
C ARG A 407 10.37 1.84 -18.87
N LEU A 408 10.86 0.61 -19.00
CA LEU A 408 11.14 0.00 -20.29
C LEU A 408 10.02 -0.99 -20.61
N GLU A 409 9.42 -0.86 -21.77
CA GLU A 409 8.54 -1.84 -22.34
C GLU A 409 9.22 -2.46 -23.54
N GLU A 410 9.43 -3.76 -23.47
CA GLU A 410 10.18 -4.50 -24.47
C GLU A 410 9.26 -5.47 -25.19
N SER A 411 9.34 -5.47 -26.53
CA SER A 411 8.61 -6.39 -27.42
C SER A 411 9.51 -6.91 -28.52
N LEU A 412 9.01 -7.84 -29.32
CA LEU A 412 9.67 -8.22 -30.57
C LEU A 412 9.72 -6.98 -31.49
N PRO A 413 10.85 -6.74 -32.18
CA PRO A 413 10.94 -5.59 -33.09
C PRO A 413 9.84 -5.62 -34.16
N HIS A 414 9.14 -4.51 -34.30
CA HIS A 414 8.15 -4.29 -35.36
C HIS A 414 8.13 -2.80 -35.70
N THR A 415 7.59 -2.45 -36.84
CA THR A 415 7.60 -1.09 -37.34
C THR A 415 6.29 -0.39 -37.08
N GLN A 416 6.33 0.87 -36.71
CA GLN A 416 5.16 1.75 -36.64
C GLN A 416 4.96 2.56 -37.92
N ASN A 417 6.01 2.69 -38.74
CA ASN A 417 5.98 3.38 -40.04
C ASN A 417 6.53 2.47 -41.15
N VAL A 418 6.05 2.67 -42.37
CA VAL A 418 6.64 2.05 -43.54
C VAL A 418 8.10 2.51 -43.66
N GLY A 419 9.02 1.56 -43.80
CA GLY A 419 10.45 1.86 -43.90
C GLY A 419 11.21 2.03 -42.58
N GLN A 420 10.55 2.08 -41.45
CA GLN A 420 11.22 2.10 -40.18
C GLN A 420 11.89 0.73 -39.88
N THR A 421 13.17 0.75 -39.55
CA THR A 421 13.89 -0.42 -39.07
C THR A 421 13.94 -0.36 -37.55
N ALA A 422 13.18 -1.23 -36.87
CA ALA A 422 13.27 -1.35 -35.43
C ALA A 422 14.55 -2.08 -35.05
N SER A 423 15.46 -1.43 -34.33
CA SER A 423 16.66 -2.03 -33.77
C SER A 423 16.49 -2.34 -32.28
N GLY A 424 16.79 -3.60 -31.91
CA GLY A 424 16.63 -4.02 -30.51
C GLY A 424 15.20 -4.34 -30.09
N THR A 425 14.97 -4.49 -28.79
CA THR A 425 13.70 -4.95 -28.19
C THR A 425 12.96 -3.87 -27.41
N VAL A 426 13.52 -2.67 -27.25
CA VAL A 426 12.93 -1.60 -26.48
C VAL A 426 11.89 -0.86 -27.32
N ALA A 427 10.61 -1.16 -27.09
CA ALA A 427 9.48 -0.49 -27.71
C ALA A 427 9.31 0.91 -27.09
N HIS A 428 9.24 1.00 -25.76
CA HIS A 428 9.15 2.26 -25.04
C HIS A 428 10.22 2.38 -23.96
N ASP A 429 10.91 3.53 -23.88
CA ASP A 429 11.79 3.94 -22.78
C ASP A 429 11.23 5.26 -22.19
N LEU A 430 10.38 5.15 -21.19
CA LEU A 430 9.71 6.27 -20.55
C LEU A 430 10.48 6.70 -19.31
N ARG A 431 10.86 7.98 -19.24
CA ARG A 431 11.68 8.53 -18.16
C ARG A 431 10.97 9.75 -17.55
N LEU A 432 10.41 9.57 -16.35
CA LEU A 432 9.72 10.62 -15.61
C LEU A 432 10.54 11.04 -14.40
N SER A 433 10.91 12.33 -14.35
CA SER A 433 11.53 12.96 -13.19
C SER A 433 10.55 13.92 -12.53
N THR A 434 10.35 13.77 -11.22
CA THR A 434 9.39 14.56 -10.44
C THR A 434 10.09 15.20 -9.25
N TYR A 435 9.90 16.50 -9.08
CA TYR A 435 10.28 17.26 -7.89
C TYR A 435 9.00 17.74 -7.21
N SER A 436 8.90 17.56 -5.91
CA SER A 436 7.73 17.98 -5.14
C SER A 436 8.14 18.60 -3.83
N LEU A 437 7.38 19.59 -3.38
CA LEU A 437 7.50 20.25 -2.10
C LEU A 437 6.10 20.53 -1.56
N SER A 438 5.87 20.18 -0.30
CA SER A 438 4.67 20.50 0.45
C SER A 438 5.07 21.07 1.81
N ALA A 439 4.44 22.14 2.22
CA ALA A 439 4.60 22.71 3.56
C ALA A 439 3.24 23.07 4.12
N ARG A 440 3.02 22.71 5.40
CA ARG A 440 1.78 23.03 6.12
C ARG A 440 2.08 23.43 7.54
N LEU A 441 1.35 24.42 8.00
CA LEU A 441 1.38 24.91 9.37
C LEU A 441 0.06 24.56 10.06
N ILE A 442 0.14 23.83 11.15
CA ILE A 442 -1.00 23.44 11.99
C ILE A 442 -0.91 24.23 13.28
N ARG A 443 -1.92 25.02 13.59
CA ARG A 443 -1.97 25.84 14.80
C ARG A 443 -3.22 25.54 15.61
N GLU A 444 -3.02 25.10 16.85
CA GLU A 444 -4.08 24.99 17.85
C GLU A 444 -4.32 26.39 18.44
N ILE A 445 -5.46 27.00 18.09
CA ILE A 445 -5.84 28.35 18.61
C ILE A 445 -6.21 28.23 20.08
N ASN A 446 -7.00 27.21 20.40
CA ASN A 446 -7.41 26.88 21.78
C ASN A 446 -7.73 25.36 21.86
N SER A 447 -8.31 24.90 22.95
CA SER A 447 -8.62 23.48 23.17
C SER A 447 -9.58 22.84 22.16
N GLY A 448 -10.34 23.65 21.40
CA GLY A 448 -11.33 23.13 20.43
C GLY A 448 -11.07 23.54 18.99
N TRP A 449 -10.30 24.59 18.73
CA TRP A 449 -10.08 25.11 17.38
C TRP A 449 -8.67 24.87 16.86
N THR A 450 -8.58 24.33 15.68
CA THR A 450 -7.32 24.14 14.95
C THR A 450 -7.44 24.76 13.55
N VAL A 451 -6.43 25.50 13.14
CA VAL A 451 -6.27 26.02 11.79
C VAL A 451 -5.08 25.34 11.14
N THR A 452 -5.28 24.82 9.95
CA THR A 452 -4.22 24.30 9.10
C THR A 452 -4.20 25.09 7.79
N TYR A 453 -3.05 25.63 7.42
CA TYR A 453 -2.87 26.22 6.10
C TYR A 453 -1.55 25.76 5.52
N GLY A 454 -1.51 25.64 4.20
CA GLY A 454 -0.35 25.11 3.54
C GLY A 454 -0.36 25.30 2.03
N GLY A 455 0.74 24.92 1.44
CA GLY A 455 0.91 24.92 0.01
C GLY A 455 1.73 23.74 -0.47
N GLN A 456 1.56 23.39 -1.73
CA GLN A 456 2.34 22.35 -2.39
C GLN A 456 2.67 22.77 -3.81
N GLY A 457 3.79 22.27 -4.31
CA GLY A 457 4.21 22.45 -5.69
C GLY A 457 4.88 21.21 -6.23
N GLN A 458 4.71 20.95 -7.52
CA GLN A 458 5.29 19.82 -8.21
C GLN A 458 5.73 20.22 -9.61
N ARG A 459 6.89 19.71 -10.02
CA ARG A 459 7.38 19.78 -11.38
C ARG A 459 7.68 18.39 -11.89
N MET A 460 7.08 18.01 -13.02
CA MET A 460 7.32 16.75 -13.70
C MET A 460 7.95 17.01 -15.07
N ARG A 461 8.90 16.17 -15.46
CA ARG A 461 9.49 16.17 -16.79
C ARG A 461 9.54 14.75 -17.31
N ASN A 462 8.85 14.49 -18.41
CA ASN A 462 8.88 13.23 -19.14
C ASN A 462 9.79 13.34 -20.37
N ALA A 463 10.59 12.29 -20.56
CA ALA A 463 11.32 12.05 -21.80
C ALA A 463 11.00 10.63 -22.26
N TYR A 464 10.99 10.38 -23.53
CA TYR A 464 10.71 9.09 -24.12
C TYR A 464 11.81 8.67 -25.10
N GLY A 465 11.84 7.37 -25.39
CA GLY A 465 12.71 6.72 -26.38
C GLY A 465 12.14 5.35 -26.73
N GLY A 466 12.87 4.57 -27.50
CA GLY A 466 12.41 3.30 -28.03
C GLY A 466 12.02 3.43 -29.51
N PHE A 467 11.59 2.31 -30.12
CA PHE A 467 11.22 2.30 -31.55
C PHE A 467 9.74 2.63 -31.78
N GLU A 468 8.95 2.74 -30.72
CA GLU A 468 7.53 3.13 -30.79
C GLU A 468 7.29 4.49 -30.14
N PHE A 469 6.29 5.19 -30.66
CA PHE A 469 5.77 6.41 -30.07
C PHE A 469 4.39 6.16 -29.48
N LEU A 470 4.17 6.61 -28.23
CA LEU A 470 2.89 6.58 -27.56
C LEU A 470 2.56 7.93 -26.92
N ILE A 471 3.50 8.48 -26.15
CA ILE A 471 3.33 9.76 -25.47
C ILE A 471 4.50 10.70 -25.78
N PRO A 472 4.25 12.01 -25.92
CA PRO A 472 5.29 13.00 -26.20
C PRO A 472 6.16 13.31 -24.97
N ALA A 473 7.26 14.00 -25.21
CA ALA A 473 7.99 14.68 -24.15
C ALA A 473 7.16 15.85 -23.62
N PHE A 474 7.12 16.00 -22.28
CA PHE A 474 6.40 17.11 -21.65
C PHE A 474 7.07 17.60 -20.37
N THR A 475 6.74 18.81 -19.99
CA THR A 475 6.99 19.36 -18.67
C THR A 475 5.67 19.84 -18.07
N THR A 476 5.36 19.40 -16.86
CA THR A 476 4.19 19.84 -16.11
C THR A 476 4.62 20.57 -14.86
N TRP A 477 4.01 21.72 -14.61
CA TRP A 477 4.07 22.44 -13.35
C TRP A 477 2.69 22.45 -12.74
N GLN A 478 2.59 22.13 -11.47
CA GLN A 478 1.34 22.22 -10.73
C GLN A 478 1.60 22.63 -9.29
N GLY A 479 0.65 23.32 -8.71
CA GLY A 479 0.72 23.77 -7.33
C GLY A 479 -0.59 24.27 -6.82
N GLY A 480 -0.70 24.37 -5.51
CA GLY A 480 -1.91 24.87 -4.85
C GLY A 480 -1.65 25.26 -3.42
N GLY A 481 -2.58 26.04 -2.88
CA GLY A 481 -2.61 26.46 -1.48
C GLY A 481 -3.97 26.20 -0.87
N PHE A 482 -4.00 25.90 0.42
CA PHE A 482 -5.24 25.60 1.14
C PHE A 482 -5.26 26.19 2.55
N ALA A 483 -6.48 26.36 3.06
CA ALA A 483 -6.76 26.66 4.46
C ALA A 483 -7.88 25.75 4.95
N LEU A 484 -7.72 25.20 6.15
CA LEU A 484 -8.66 24.31 6.81
C LEU A 484 -8.86 24.77 8.25
N LEU A 485 -10.11 24.94 8.63
CA LEU A 485 -10.54 25.23 9.99
C LEU A 485 -11.24 23.99 10.56
N GLU A 486 -10.81 23.54 11.71
CA GLU A 486 -11.34 22.38 12.41
C GLU A 486 -11.80 22.77 13.83
N TYR A 487 -12.91 22.20 14.24
CA TYR A 487 -13.45 22.38 15.58
C TYR A 487 -13.81 21.03 16.19
N ALA A 488 -13.52 20.87 17.47
CA ALA A 488 -13.98 19.78 18.31
C ALA A 488 -14.41 20.35 19.66
N ASP A 489 -15.57 19.97 20.17
CA ASP A 489 -16.10 20.48 21.45
C ASP A 489 -15.33 19.94 22.68
N ALA A 490 -14.54 18.88 22.49
CA ALA A 490 -13.62 18.35 23.48
C ALA A 490 -12.35 17.76 22.83
N PRO A 491 -11.17 17.81 23.48
CA PRO A 491 -9.92 17.25 22.94
C PRO A 491 -9.91 15.73 22.92
N VAL A 492 -10.73 15.08 23.76
CA VAL A 492 -10.86 13.63 23.85
C VAL A 492 -12.34 13.27 23.80
N ASN A 493 -12.70 12.35 22.88
CA ASN A 493 -14.07 11.89 22.64
C ASN A 493 -15.07 13.04 22.43
N PRO A 494 -14.86 13.93 21.46
CA PRO A 494 -15.77 15.03 21.20
C PRO A 494 -17.14 14.51 20.74
N ARG A 495 -18.21 15.18 21.20
CA ARG A 495 -19.57 14.92 20.72
C ARG A 495 -19.83 15.56 19.36
N TRP A 496 -19.22 16.73 19.14
CA TRP A 496 -19.34 17.49 17.91
C TRP A 496 -17.95 17.83 17.39
N GLN A 497 -17.76 17.54 16.11
CA GLN A 497 -16.61 17.99 15.35
C GLN A 497 -17.10 18.50 14.01
N TRP A 498 -16.48 19.54 13.50
CA TRP A 498 -16.70 19.96 12.12
C TRP A 498 -15.42 20.54 11.55
N ASN A 499 -15.36 20.51 10.24
CA ASN A 499 -14.26 21.08 9.47
C ASN A 499 -14.79 21.76 8.22
N VAL A 500 -14.19 22.89 7.88
CA VAL A 500 -14.43 23.61 6.64
C VAL A 500 -13.10 24.03 6.05
N GLY A 501 -12.98 23.92 4.74
CA GLY A 501 -11.75 24.32 4.08
C GLY A 501 -11.96 24.70 2.63
N LEU A 502 -11.00 25.49 2.15
CA LEU A 502 -10.89 25.94 0.76
C LEU A 502 -9.49 25.67 0.24
N ARG A 503 -9.39 25.41 -1.04
CA ARG A 503 -8.16 25.16 -1.75
C ARG A 503 -8.22 25.75 -3.15
N TYR A 504 -7.12 26.31 -3.60
CA TYR A 504 -6.89 26.74 -4.97
C TYR A 504 -5.73 25.92 -5.55
N ASP A 505 -5.94 25.32 -6.71
CA ASP A 505 -4.92 24.61 -7.47
C ASP A 505 -4.81 25.14 -8.88
N GLY A 506 -3.60 25.13 -9.43
CA GLY A 506 -3.36 25.46 -10.81
C GLY A 506 -2.17 24.69 -11.37
N GLY A 507 -2.12 24.61 -12.69
CA GLY A 507 -1.03 23.93 -13.38
C GLY A 507 -0.91 24.29 -14.84
N ARG A 508 0.23 23.91 -15.41
CA ARG A 508 0.59 24.14 -16.80
C ARG A 508 1.29 22.92 -17.37
N HIS A 509 0.88 22.54 -18.58
CA HIS A 509 1.58 21.54 -19.39
C HIS A 509 2.25 22.22 -20.58
N ASP A 510 3.53 21.96 -20.77
CA ASP A 510 4.30 22.27 -21.96
C ASP A 510 4.64 20.94 -22.64
N ILE A 511 3.91 20.60 -23.71
CA ILE A 511 4.01 19.35 -24.46
C ILE A 511 4.75 19.63 -25.75
N ARG A 512 5.76 18.82 -26.07
CA ARG A 512 6.60 18.99 -27.26
C ARG A 512 6.04 18.18 -28.42
N GLU A 513 6.13 18.75 -29.61
CA GLU A 513 5.77 18.03 -30.82
C GLU A 513 6.61 16.76 -31.02
N HIS A 514 6.03 15.80 -31.68
CA HIS A 514 6.73 14.62 -32.18
C HIS A 514 6.39 14.42 -33.64
N ARG A 515 7.42 14.33 -34.49
CA ARG A 515 7.33 14.04 -35.91
C ARG A 515 8.15 12.80 -36.21
N GLN A 516 7.58 11.92 -37.02
CA GLN A 516 8.26 10.73 -37.54
C GLN A 516 8.48 10.90 -39.05
N PRO A 517 9.69 10.64 -39.59
CA PRO A 517 9.92 10.71 -41.00
C PRO A 517 9.07 9.67 -41.75
N LEU A 518 8.54 10.08 -42.91
CA LEU A 518 7.91 9.17 -43.85
C LEU A 518 8.96 8.62 -44.83
N TYR A 519 8.77 7.37 -45.22
CA TYR A 519 9.66 6.68 -46.15
C TYR A 519 8.85 6.23 -47.38
N ASP A 520 9.48 6.17 -48.53
CA ASP A 520 8.93 5.67 -49.78
C ASP A 520 8.96 4.11 -49.82
N GLU A 521 8.50 3.55 -50.93
CA GLU A 521 8.51 2.12 -51.19
C GLU A 521 9.92 1.48 -51.21
N PHE A 522 10.95 2.30 -51.42
CA PHE A 522 12.37 1.90 -51.43
C PHE A 522 13.06 2.11 -50.10
N LEU A 523 12.30 2.44 -49.04
CA LEU A 523 12.80 2.75 -47.72
C LEU A 523 13.71 4.00 -47.67
N ALA A 524 13.62 4.89 -48.63
CA ALA A 524 14.29 6.19 -48.64
C ALA A 524 13.40 7.24 -47.94
N PRO A 525 13.95 8.15 -47.12
CA PRO A 525 13.16 9.23 -46.51
C PRO A 525 12.60 10.17 -47.59
N THR A 526 11.29 10.38 -47.57
CA THR A 526 10.60 11.25 -48.54
C THR A 526 10.84 12.74 -48.28
N GLY A 527 11.37 13.10 -47.12
CA GLY A 527 11.45 14.49 -46.65
C GLY A 527 10.16 14.98 -45.98
N GLU A 528 9.10 14.20 -46.05
CA GLU A 528 7.82 14.43 -45.31
C GLU A 528 7.83 13.79 -43.93
N PHE A 529 6.96 14.29 -43.06
CA PHE A 529 6.83 13.82 -41.68
C PHE A 529 5.39 13.53 -41.33
N ASP A 530 5.16 12.42 -40.64
CA ASP A 530 3.93 12.13 -39.89
C ASP A 530 3.99 12.85 -38.55
N GLN A 531 3.14 13.85 -38.37
CA GLN A 531 3.04 14.59 -37.11
C GLN A 531 2.14 13.85 -36.15
N ARG A 532 2.73 13.16 -35.14
CA ARG A 532 2.02 12.38 -34.15
C ARG A 532 1.31 13.26 -33.12
N ASN A 533 1.93 14.38 -32.72
CA ASN A 533 1.32 15.45 -31.94
C ASN A 533 2.03 16.80 -32.26
N ALA A 534 1.33 17.90 -32.06
CA ALA A 534 1.85 19.25 -32.17
C ALA A 534 2.42 19.76 -30.83
N ASP A 535 3.20 20.83 -30.86
CA ASP A 535 3.50 21.61 -29.66
C ASP A 535 2.20 22.10 -29.02
N LEU A 536 2.04 21.90 -27.73
CA LEU A 536 0.82 22.25 -27.00
C LEU A 536 1.15 22.84 -25.64
N VAL A 537 0.60 24.00 -25.34
CA VAL A 537 0.66 24.61 -24.01
C VAL A 537 -0.76 24.74 -23.47
N ARG A 538 -1.03 24.15 -22.32
CA ARG A 538 -2.34 24.23 -21.65
C ARG A 538 -2.15 24.67 -20.20
N GLN A 539 -3.07 25.51 -19.74
CA GLN A 539 -3.12 25.99 -18.37
C GLN A 539 -4.49 25.72 -17.77
N PHE A 540 -4.52 25.33 -16.51
CA PHE A 540 -5.73 25.00 -15.77
C PHE A 540 -5.64 25.57 -14.36
N ALA A 541 -6.77 26.01 -13.83
CA ALA A 541 -6.88 26.44 -12.44
C ALA A 541 -8.29 26.28 -11.95
N ASP A 542 -8.46 25.93 -10.66
CA ASP A 542 -9.79 25.82 -10.05
C ASP A 542 -9.71 25.94 -8.54
N VAL A 543 -10.90 26.13 -7.94
CA VAL A 543 -11.13 26.19 -6.50
C VAL A 543 -11.89 24.94 -6.07
N SER A 544 -11.46 24.32 -5.00
CA SER A 544 -12.19 23.23 -4.34
C SER A 544 -12.45 23.56 -2.87
N GLY A 545 -13.53 23.01 -2.33
CA GLY A 545 -13.90 23.20 -0.94
C GLY A 545 -14.51 21.95 -0.33
N ALA A 546 -14.47 21.85 0.98
CA ALA A 546 -15.13 20.76 1.71
C ALA A 546 -15.67 21.25 3.04
N LEU A 547 -16.82 20.67 3.39
CA LEU A 547 -17.47 20.80 4.69
C LEU A 547 -17.70 19.41 5.26
N GLY A 548 -17.30 19.20 6.50
CA GLY A 548 -17.51 17.95 7.18
C GLY A 548 -18.01 18.12 8.60
N ALA A 549 -18.85 17.20 9.06
CA ALA A 549 -19.35 17.15 10.41
C ALA A 549 -19.32 15.73 10.96
N THR A 550 -18.96 15.57 12.21
CA THR A 550 -19.09 14.34 12.98
C THR A 550 -19.93 14.62 14.21
N TRP A 551 -20.96 13.81 14.41
CA TRP A 551 -21.82 13.86 15.59
C TRP A 551 -21.81 12.49 16.29
N GLN A 552 -21.45 12.51 17.57
CA GLN A 552 -21.40 11.34 18.43
C GLN A 552 -22.31 11.55 19.65
N PRO A 553 -23.64 11.34 19.49
CA PRO A 553 -24.61 11.57 20.58
C PRO A 553 -24.36 10.67 21.79
N SER A 554 -23.74 9.52 21.59
CA SER A 554 -23.37 8.58 22.64
C SER A 554 -22.15 7.77 22.22
N PHE A 555 -21.57 6.98 23.13
CA PHE A 555 -20.49 6.02 22.81
C PHE A 555 -20.93 4.88 21.89
N VAL A 556 -22.24 4.78 21.59
CA VAL A 556 -22.81 3.72 20.74
C VAL A 556 -22.99 4.19 19.31
N TRP A 557 -23.27 5.46 19.07
CA TRP A 557 -23.60 5.99 17.76
C TRP A 557 -22.62 7.10 17.34
N GLN A 558 -22.12 6.98 16.12
CA GLN A 558 -21.37 8.05 15.46
C GLN A 558 -21.93 8.27 14.05
N MET A 559 -22.14 9.50 13.69
CA MET A 559 -22.60 9.93 12.37
C MET A 559 -21.57 10.89 11.79
N LYS A 560 -21.19 10.67 10.52
CA LYS A 560 -20.29 11.55 9.79
C LYS A 560 -20.96 11.98 8.50
N LEU A 561 -20.84 13.25 8.16
CA LEU A 561 -21.32 13.82 6.90
C LEU A 561 -20.17 14.62 6.28
N ASN A 562 -19.91 14.38 4.99
CA ASN A 562 -18.97 15.16 4.22
C ASN A 562 -19.59 15.58 2.90
N VAL A 563 -19.42 16.85 2.58
CA VAL A 563 -19.75 17.44 1.28
C VAL A 563 -18.50 18.12 0.77
N GLY A 564 -18.12 17.85 -0.46
CA GLY A 564 -16.93 18.49 -1.00
C GLY A 564 -16.92 18.51 -2.52
N THR A 565 -16.14 19.45 -3.03
CA THR A 565 -15.78 19.52 -4.44
C THR A 565 -14.35 19.05 -4.64
N SER A 566 -14.09 18.54 -5.80
CA SER A 566 -12.77 18.10 -6.23
C SER A 566 -12.51 18.57 -7.66
N PHE A 567 -11.25 18.67 -8.01
CA PHE A 567 -10.81 19.15 -9.30
C PHE A 567 -9.63 18.31 -9.78
N ARG A 568 -9.55 18.06 -11.10
CA ARG A 568 -8.40 17.42 -11.73
C ARG A 568 -8.12 18.02 -13.09
N MET A 569 -6.85 18.34 -13.35
CA MET A 569 -6.41 18.71 -14.68
C MET A 569 -6.31 17.46 -15.57
N PRO A 570 -6.62 17.57 -16.89
CA PRO A 570 -6.20 16.56 -17.85
C PRO A 570 -4.68 16.37 -17.78
N THR A 571 -4.22 15.15 -17.89
CA THR A 571 -2.78 14.85 -17.92
C THR A 571 -2.22 15.11 -19.33
N ALA A 572 -0.90 15.28 -19.46
CA ALA A 572 -0.24 15.40 -20.76
C ALA A 572 -0.50 14.20 -21.67
N VAL A 573 -0.70 13.01 -21.11
CA VAL A 573 -1.07 11.78 -21.84
C VAL A 573 -2.48 11.89 -22.41
N GLU A 574 -3.46 12.30 -21.60
CA GLU A 574 -4.85 12.50 -22.04
C GLU A 574 -4.96 13.59 -23.12
N LEU A 575 -4.08 14.59 -23.08
CA LEU A 575 -4.06 15.68 -24.06
C LEU A 575 -3.38 15.31 -25.38
N ALA A 576 -2.37 14.40 -25.39
CA ALA A 576 -1.47 14.30 -26.54
C ALA A 576 -0.89 12.90 -26.82
N SER A 577 -1.46 11.82 -26.26
CA SER A 577 -1.08 10.47 -26.68
C SER A 577 -1.49 10.21 -28.13
N ASN A 578 -0.67 9.46 -28.89
CA ASN A 578 -1.03 9.03 -30.25
C ASN A 578 -0.20 7.79 -30.64
N GLY A 579 -0.57 6.62 -30.11
CA GLY A 579 0.17 5.40 -30.43
C GLY A 579 -0.48 4.14 -29.92
N VAL A 580 0.08 3.02 -30.32
CA VAL A 580 -0.37 1.69 -29.87
C VAL A 580 0.18 1.44 -28.48
N HIS A 581 -0.71 1.13 -27.56
CA HIS A 581 -0.39 0.73 -26.20
C HIS A 581 -0.59 -0.77 -26.09
N HIS A 582 0.48 -1.53 -26.24
CA HIS A 582 0.42 -2.99 -26.33
C HIS A 582 -0.18 -3.65 -25.11
N GLY A 583 0.19 -3.23 -23.91
CA GLY A 583 -0.37 -3.75 -22.65
C GLY A 583 -1.87 -3.54 -22.49
N THR A 584 -2.47 -2.64 -23.27
CA THR A 584 -3.92 -2.33 -23.24
C THR A 584 -4.69 -2.79 -24.46
N PHE A 585 -4.05 -3.30 -25.50
CA PHE A 585 -4.63 -3.80 -26.76
C PHE A 585 -5.35 -2.74 -27.59
N ARG A 586 -4.89 -1.50 -27.61
CA ARG A 586 -5.56 -0.40 -28.31
C ARG A 586 -4.57 0.67 -28.79
N HIS A 587 -5.00 1.42 -29.79
CA HIS A 587 -4.37 2.66 -30.16
C HIS A 587 -5.02 3.79 -29.35
N GLU A 588 -4.24 4.53 -28.56
CA GLU A 588 -4.72 5.62 -27.70
C GLU A 588 -4.47 6.98 -28.36
N LEU A 589 -5.54 7.79 -28.48
CA LEU A 589 -5.51 9.17 -28.98
C LEU A 589 -5.83 10.13 -27.84
N GLY A 590 -4.94 11.06 -27.61
CA GLY A 590 -5.15 12.23 -26.76
C GLY A 590 -6.12 13.21 -27.41
N ASN A 591 -6.71 14.07 -26.58
CA ASN A 591 -7.57 15.15 -27.05
C ASN A 591 -7.07 16.48 -26.47
N PRO A 592 -6.52 17.39 -27.29
CA PRO A 592 -5.96 18.66 -26.84
C PRO A 592 -6.99 19.64 -26.27
N ASP A 593 -8.29 19.41 -26.52
CA ASP A 593 -9.38 20.32 -26.14
C ASP A 593 -9.99 19.99 -24.78
N LEU A 594 -9.53 18.93 -24.12
CA LEU A 594 -10.03 18.54 -22.80
C LEU A 594 -9.99 19.68 -21.78
N GLN A 595 -11.05 19.79 -21.01
CA GLN A 595 -11.18 20.70 -19.88
C GLN A 595 -10.89 19.98 -18.57
N SER A 596 -10.79 20.74 -17.48
CA SER A 596 -10.67 20.16 -16.13
C SER A 596 -11.92 19.37 -15.75
N GLU A 597 -11.71 18.23 -15.08
CA GLU A 597 -12.81 17.52 -14.39
C GLU A 597 -13.14 18.23 -13.07
N ARG A 598 -14.42 18.37 -12.77
CA ARG A 598 -14.90 18.85 -11.47
C ARG A 598 -15.87 17.85 -10.86
N GLY A 599 -15.62 17.44 -9.63
CA GLY A 599 -16.45 16.52 -8.87
C GLY A 599 -17.19 17.21 -7.73
N TYR A 600 -18.43 16.79 -7.49
CA TYR A 600 -19.27 17.17 -6.36
C TYR A 600 -19.68 15.89 -5.65
N GLN A 601 -19.34 15.75 -4.38
CA GLN A 601 -19.52 14.50 -3.67
C GLN A 601 -20.15 14.72 -2.30
N LEU A 602 -21.06 13.79 -1.95
CA LEU A 602 -21.68 13.68 -0.64
C LEU A 602 -21.41 12.27 -0.10
N ASP A 603 -20.84 12.19 1.10
CA ASP A 603 -20.61 10.97 1.85
C ASP A 603 -21.31 11.04 3.20
N TYR A 604 -22.01 9.99 3.56
CA TYR A 604 -22.57 9.83 4.90
C TYR A 604 -22.05 8.51 5.50
N SER A 605 -21.73 8.51 6.79
CA SER A 605 -21.33 7.30 7.51
C SER A 605 -22.06 7.20 8.82
N LEU A 606 -22.73 6.09 9.04
CA LEU A 606 -23.43 5.75 10.28
C LEU A 606 -22.72 4.56 10.93
N THR A 607 -22.13 4.77 12.09
CA THR A 607 -21.49 3.72 12.88
C THR A 607 -22.29 3.46 14.16
N PHE A 608 -22.62 2.19 14.35
CA PHE A 608 -23.15 1.63 15.59
C PHE A 608 -22.06 0.77 16.25
N GLN A 609 -21.76 1.02 17.50
CA GLN A 609 -20.77 0.25 18.26
C GLN A 609 -21.28 0.00 19.66
N LYS A 610 -21.50 -1.26 20.00
CA LYS A 610 -21.93 -1.67 21.33
C LYS A 610 -21.31 -3.00 21.70
N SER A 611 -20.48 -3.00 22.77
CA SER A 611 -19.86 -4.22 23.32
C SER A 611 -19.26 -5.14 22.26
N LYS A 612 -20.02 -6.14 21.80
CA LYS A 612 -19.59 -7.21 20.89
C LYS A 612 -19.92 -6.94 19.40
N LEU A 613 -20.66 -5.89 19.09
CA LEU A 613 -21.15 -5.58 17.75
C LEU A 613 -20.68 -4.20 17.30
N SER A 614 -20.07 -4.15 16.13
CA SER A 614 -19.74 -2.92 15.41
C SER A 614 -20.33 -3.01 14.02
N SER A 615 -21.06 -2.00 13.58
CA SER A 615 -21.65 -1.93 12.24
C SER A 615 -21.49 -0.52 11.68
N THR A 616 -20.96 -0.41 10.46
CA THR A 616 -20.77 0.87 9.77
C THR A 616 -21.40 0.77 8.38
N LEU A 617 -22.30 1.68 8.08
CA LEU A 617 -22.92 1.87 6.77
C LEU A 617 -22.46 3.21 6.19
N THR A 618 -21.95 3.18 4.96
CA THR A 618 -21.39 4.38 4.30
C THR A 618 -21.96 4.51 2.88
N PRO A 619 -23.17 5.09 2.68
CA PRO A 619 -23.66 5.50 1.37
C PRO A 619 -22.92 6.71 0.85
N PHE A 620 -22.81 6.83 -0.47
CA PHE A 620 -22.18 7.95 -1.15
C PHE A 620 -22.88 8.24 -2.49
N VAL A 621 -22.78 9.50 -2.92
CA VAL A 621 -23.15 9.94 -4.27
C VAL A 621 -22.18 11.01 -4.73
N ALA A 622 -21.83 10.95 -6.01
CA ALA A 622 -20.97 11.93 -6.66
C ALA A 622 -21.47 12.24 -8.07
N TYR A 623 -21.37 13.50 -8.46
CA TYR A 623 -21.54 13.98 -9.82
C TYR A 623 -20.24 14.58 -10.31
N TYR A 624 -19.88 14.27 -11.55
CA TYR A 624 -18.68 14.79 -12.20
C TYR A 624 -19.06 15.51 -13.48
N ASP A 625 -18.72 16.78 -13.53
CA ASP A 625 -18.74 17.63 -14.72
C ASP A 625 -17.46 17.38 -15.51
N GLN A 626 -17.58 17.16 -16.83
CA GLN A 626 -16.46 16.94 -17.75
C GLN A 626 -15.58 15.72 -17.37
N TYR A 627 -16.18 14.62 -16.92
CA TYR A 627 -15.48 13.37 -16.58
C TYR A 627 -14.71 12.83 -17.79
N ILE A 628 -13.38 12.70 -17.69
CA ILE A 628 -12.50 12.22 -18.76
C ILE A 628 -12.50 10.70 -18.78
N TYR A 629 -12.83 10.10 -19.89
CA TYR A 629 -12.79 8.67 -20.10
C TYR A 629 -12.26 8.32 -21.49
N LEU A 630 -11.82 7.09 -21.67
CA LEU A 630 -11.31 6.61 -22.94
C LEU A 630 -12.41 5.82 -23.66
N ALA A 631 -12.81 6.28 -24.84
CA ALA A 631 -13.90 5.73 -25.63
C ALA A 631 -13.42 5.20 -26.99
N PRO A 632 -13.99 4.09 -27.50
CA PRO A 632 -13.67 3.59 -28.83
C PRO A 632 -14.22 4.54 -29.91
N THR A 633 -13.48 4.71 -31.02
CA THR A 633 -13.85 5.59 -32.13
C THR A 633 -14.54 4.87 -33.28
N ALA A 634 -14.73 3.55 -33.21
CA ALA A 634 -15.15 2.67 -34.31
C ALA A 634 -14.19 2.64 -35.53
N SER A 635 -12.97 3.13 -35.38
CA SER A 635 -11.91 3.08 -36.39
C SER A 635 -10.74 2.25 -35.91
N PHE A 636 -10.00 1.68 -36.84
CA PHE A 636 -8.77 0.95 -36.53
C PHE A 636 -7.54 1.86 -36.66
N SER A 637 -6.48 1.48 -35.99
CA SER A 637 -5.19 2.15 -36.12
C SER A 637 -4.73 2.13 -37.59
N ARG A 638 -4.24 3.26 -38.06
CA ARG A 638 -3.61 3.40 -39.38
C ARG A 638 -2.11 3.05 -39.39
N LEU A 639 -1.57 2.74 -38.22
CA LEU A 639 -0.17 2.36 -38.10
C LEU A 639 0.08 0.97 -38.69
N PRO A 640 1.21 0.72 -39.38
CA PRO A 640 1.50 -0.57 -40.01
C PRO A 640 1.47 -1.76 -39.04
N SER A 641 1.84 -1.56 -37.78
CA SER A 641 1.78 -2.56 -36.73
C SER A 641 0.41 -2.70 -36.06
N GLY A 642 -0.58 -1.89 -36.48
CA GLY A 642 -1.80 -1.68 -35.72
C GLY A 642 -3.06 -2.16 -36.41
N SER A 643 -3.53 -3.38 -36.07
CA SER A 643 -4.93 -3.78 -36.29
C SER A 643 -5.82 -3.43 -35.10
N GLN A 644 -5.31 -2.68 -34.11
CA GLN A 644 -6.03 -2.37 -32.90
C GLN A 644 -7.09 -1.30 -33.11
N LEU A 645 -8.20 -1.42 -32.39
CA LEU A 645 -9.23 -0.39 -32.33
C LEU A 645 -8.66 0.90 -31.75
N THR A 646 -8.96 2.03 -32.38
CA THR A 646 -8.58 3.35 -31.90
C THR A 646 -9.52 3.81 -30.80
N TRP A 647 -8.94 4.31 -29.72
CA TRP A 647 -9.64 4.87 -28.57
C TRP A 647 -9.19 6.31 -28.35
N GLU A 648 -10.13 7.20 -28.05
CA GLU A 648 -9.89 8.62 -27.87
C GLU A 648 -10.31 9.06 -26.46
N PHE A 649 -9.53 9.94 -25.86
CA PHE A 649 -9.94 10.59 -24.61
C PHE A 649 -11.06 11.60 -24.89
N ARG A 650 -12.17 11.39 -24.20
CA ARG A 650 -13.40 12.20 -24.30
C ARG A 650 -13.86 12.64 -22.93
N GLN A 651 -14.78 13.59 -22.93
CA GLN A 651 -15.45 14.07 -21.73
C GLN A 651 -16.96 13.85 -21.83
N ALA A 652 -17.56 13.62 -20.67
CA ALA A 652 -19.02 13.55 -20.49
C ALA A 652 -19.35 13.83 -19.03
N ASP A 653 -20.56 14.23 -18.77
CA ASP A 653 -21.05 14.27 -17.40
C ASP A 653 -21.27 12.86 -16.87
N ALA A 654 -20.89 12.63 -15.63
CA ALA A 654 -20.95 11.31 -15.02
C ALA A 654 -21.47 11.34 -13.59
N THR A 655 -22.13 10.25 -13.20
CA THR A 655 -22.55 10.06 -11.81
C THR A 655 -22.07 8.74 -11.27
N PHE A 656 -21.71 8.75 -9.97
CA PHE A 656 -21.36 7.57 -9.19
C PHE A 656 -22.18 7.56 -7.92
N TRP A 657 -22.76 6.41 -7.60
CA TRP A 657 -23.44 6.24 -6.32
C TRP A 657 -23.33 4.80 -5.83
N GLY A 658 -23.46 4.63 -4.55
CA GLY A 658 -23.32 3.30 -3.96
C GLY A 658 -23.23 3.35 -2.45
N GLY A 659 -22.68 2.27 -1.90
CA GLY A 659 -22.49 2.19 -0.46
C GLY A 659 -21.65 0.99 -0.04
N GLU A 660 -21.14 1.09 1.15
CA GLU A 660 -20.36 0.07 1.82
C GLU A 660 -21.03 -0.24 3.17
N TRP A 661 -21.13 -1.51 3.52
CA TRP A 661 -21.62 -1.92 4.83
C TRP A 661 -20.67 -2.94 5.43
N VAL A 662 -20.09 -2.62 6.59
CA VAL A 662 -19.17 -3.49 7.32
C VAL A 662 -19.74 -3.75 8.71
N THR A 663 -19.94 -5.01 9.04
CA THR A 663 -20.43 -5.43 10.36
C THR A 663 -19.49 -6.48 10.93
N ALA A 664 -18.99 -6.23 12.13
CA ALA A 664 -18.17 -7.17 12.90
C ALA A 664 -18.90 -7.55 14.19
N TYR A 665 -18.91 -8.84 14.49
CA TYR A 665 -19.50 -9.40 15.71
C TYR A 665 -18.49 -10.31 16.41
N GLN A 666 -18.27 -10.08 17.70
CA GLN A 666 -17.34 -10.83 18.54
C GLN A 666 -18.13 -11.46 19.73
N PRO A 667 -18.80 -12.61 19.52
CA PRO A 667 -19.59 -13.27 20.56
C PRO A 667 -18.75 -13.73 21.76
N LEU A 668 -17.51 -14.15 21.48
CA LEU A 668 -16.53 -14.62 22.47
C LEU A 668 -15.23 -13.84 22.26
N SER A 669 -14.41 -13.73 23.30
CA SER A 669 -13.06 -13.14 23.18
C SER A 669 -12.18 -13.85 22.13
N THR A 670 -12.47 -15.13 21.88
CA THR A 670 -11.74 -15.99 20.95
C THR A 670 -12.38 -16.11 19.57
N LEU A 671 -13.64 -15.68 19.38
CA LEU A 671 -14.36 -15.82 18.11
C LEU A 671 -14.82 -14.46 17.60
N ARG A 672 -14.43 -14.13 16.37
CA ARG A 672 -14.86 -12.93 15.67
C ARG A 672 -15.35 -13.27 14.27
N GLY A 673 -16.46 -12.69 13.88
CA GLY A 673 -16.97 -12.70 12.51
C GLY A 673 -17.05 -11.29 11.94
N GLN A 674 -16.88 -11.15 10.63
CA GLN A 674 -17.06 -9.88 9.92
C GLN A 674 -17.75 -10.15 8.58
N VAL A 675 -18.67 -9.28 8.21
CA VAL A 675 -19.29 -9.25 6.88
C VAL A 675 -19.09 -7.86 6.30
N SER A 676 -18.63 -7.81 5.07
CA SER A 676 -18.44 -6.59 4.31
C SER A 676 -19.20 -6.69 3.00
N LEU A 677 -20.05 -5.71 2.70
CA LEU A 677 -20.77 -5.57 1.45
C LEU A 677 -20.33 -4.30 0.74
N GLU A 678 -20.24 -4.35 -0.57
CA GLU A 678 -19.94 -3.17 -1.38
C GLU A 678 -20.75 -3.14 -2.68
N TYR A 679 -21.15 -1.94 -3.06
CA TYR A 679 -21.85 -1.68 -4.29
C TYR A 679 -21.49 -0.32 -4.85
N VAL A 680 -21.29 -0.27 -6.16
CA VAL A 680 -21.14 0.99 -6.89
C VAL A 680 -21.85 0.90 -8.23
N ALA A 681 -22.51 1.98 -8.61
CA ALA A 681 -23.04 2.21 -9.93
C ALA A 681 -22.41 3.49 -10.48
N SER A 682 -22.00 3.47 -11.73
CA SER A 682 -21.47 4.62 -12.45
C SER A 682 -22.09 4.72 -13.82
N TYR A 683 -22.45 5.95 -14.21
CA TYR A 683 -23.13 6.22 -15.47
C TYR A 683 -22.53 7.44 -16.16
N ASN A 684 -22.36 7.31 -17.46
CA ASN A 684 -22.20 8.42 -18.39
C ASN A 684 -23.59 8.99 -18.68
N LEU A 685 -23.84 10.24 -18.31
CA LEU A 685 -25.17 10.85 -18.42
C LEU A 685 -25.51 11.30 -19.85
N ASP A 686 -24.50 11.61 -20.68
CA ASP A 686 -24.71 12.06 -22.07
C ASP A 686 -25.19 10.89 -22.93
N PHE A 687 -24.68 9.68 -22.70
CA PHE A 687 -25.05 8.48 -23.44
C PHE A 687 -26.02 7.57 -22.68
N GLN A 688 -26.30 7.85 -21.43
CA GLN A 688 -27.14 7.03 -20.54
C GLN A 688 -26.65 5.56 -20.44
N LEU A 689 -25.33 5.37 -20.43
CA LEU A 689 -24.68 4.07 -20.37
C LEU A 689 -23.85 3.94 -19.09
N PRO A 690 -23.68 2.73 -18.55
CA PRO A 690 -22.70 2.49 -17.49
C PRO A 690 -21.30 2.89 -17.94
N LEU A 691 -20.48 3.40 -17.03
CA LEU A 691 -19.05 3.59 -17.27
C LEU A 691 -18.30 2.25 -17.25
N PRO A 692 -17.28 2.08 -18.11
CA PRO A 692 -16.52 0.83 -18.18
C PRO A 692 -15.74 0.56 -16.87
N LEU A 693 -15.42 -0.72 -16.63
CA LEU A 693 -14.65 -1.17 -15.47
C LEU A 693 -15.30 -0.84 -14.11
N THR A 694 -16.63 -0.75 -14.08
CA THR A 694 -17.38 -0.60 -12.82
C THR A 694 -17.39 -1.94 -12.08
N PRO A 695 -16.93 -2.01 -10.81
CA PRO A 695 -16.96 -3.24 -10.03
C PRO A 695 -18.37 -3.80 -9.87
N PRO A 696 -18.57 -5.12 -9.92
CA PRO A 696 -19.84 -5.75 -9.55
C PRO A 696 -20.12 -5.63 -8.05
N PHE A 697 -21.38 -5.87 -7.63
CA PHE A 697 -21.68 -6.06 -6.20
C PHE A 697 -20.85 -7.20 -5.63
N SER A 698 -20.26 -7.00 -4.43
CA SER A 698 -19.51 -8.04 -3.75
C SER A 698 -19.81 -8.11 -2.26
N ALA A 699 -19.67 -9.33 -1.71
CA ALA A 699 -19.79 -9.64 -0.29
C ALA A 699 -18.58 -10.45 0.16
N LEU A 700 -17.99 -10.07 1.29
CA LEU A 700 -16.90 -10.79 1.94
C LEU A 700 -17.31 -11.14 3.37
N GLY A 701 -17.39 -12.42 3.67
CA GLY A 701 -17.56 -12.95 5.02
C GLY A 701 -16.22 -13.46 5.56
N GLU A 702 -15.84 -13.06 6.75
CA GLU A 702 -14.61 -13.49 7.43
C GLU A 702 -14.94 -14.03 8.82
N VAL A 703 -14.34 -15.14 9.21
CA VAL A 703 -14.42 -15.72 10.55
C VAL A 703 -13.02 -15.98 11.08
N MET A 704 -12.77 -15.60 12.31
CA MET A 704 -11.51 -15.77 13.01
C MET A 704 -11.75 -16.44 14.36
N TYR A 705 -11.01 -17.50 14.62
CA TYR A 705 -11.02 -18.20 15.90
C TYR A 705 -9.61 -18.25 16.51
N GLN A 706 -9.44 -17.63 17.66
CA GLN A 706 -8.15 -17.54 18.35
C GLN A 706 -8.07 -18.55 19.49
N ILE A 707 -7.06 -19.40 19.44
CA ILE A 707 -6.68 -20.30 20.52
C ILE A 707 -5.48 -19.67 21.23
N VAL A 708 -5.64 -19.33 22.50
CA VAL A 708 -4.56 -18.76 23.31
C VAL A 708 -3.94 -19.87 24.13
N THR A 709 -2.67 -20.18 23.87
CA THR A 709 -1.88 -21.10 24.69
C THR A 709 -1.00 -20.26 25.63
N LYS A 710 -1.19 -20.39 26.92
CA LYS A 710 -0.48 -19.59 27.93
C LYS A 710 0.85 -20.19 28.36
N GLN A 711 1.23 -21.37 27.85
CA GLN A 711 2.43 -22.11 28.25
C GLN A 711 3.11 -22.77 27.05
N GLY A 712 4.44 -22.78 27.04
CA GLY A 712 5.27 -23.45 26.06
C GLY A 712 5.70 -22.60 24.87
N LEU A 713 6.21 -23.23 23.84
CA LEU A 713 6.74 -22.59 22.64
C LEU A 713 5.65 -21.88 21.81
N LEU A 714 4.46 -22.46 21.70
CA LEU A 714 3.33 -21.89 20.97
C LEU A 714 2.58 -20.88 21.85
N GLN A 715 2.64 -19.59 21.51
CA GLN A 715 2.03 -18.51 22.29
C GLN A 715 0.58 -18.21 21.86
N SER A 716 0.28 -18.33 20.57
CA SER A 716 -1.07 -18.19 20.05
C SER A 716 -1.23 -18.93 18.72
N LEU A 717 -2.42 -19.41 18.49
CA LEU A 717 -2.87 -19.99 17.23
C LEU A 717 -4.18 -19.32 16.84
N GLU A 718 -4.26 -18.77 15.63
CA GLU A 718 -5.44 -18.18 15.06
C GLU A 718 -5.80 -18.92 13.77
N LEU A 719 -7.03 -19.35 13.68
CA LEU A 719 -7.62 -19.93 12.48
C LEU A 719 -8.56 -18.91 11.85
N ASN A 720 -8.44 -18.70 10.56
CA ASN A 720 -9.31 -17.81 9.81
C ASN A 720 -9.90 -18.53 8.59
N GLY A 721 -11.10 -18.13 8.22
CA GLY A 721 -11.75 -18.53 6.99
C GLY A 721 -12.46 -17.35 6.38
N ASP A 722 -12.47 -17.27 5.06
CA ASP A 722 -13.14 -16.21 4.31
C ASP A 722 -13.92 -16.78 3.13
N LEU A 723 -15.06 -16.15 2.84
CA LEU A 723 -15.92 -16.44 1.71
C LEU A 723 -16.19 -15.11 0.96
N ARG A 724 -15.71 -15.02 -0.28
CA ARG A 724 -16.00 -13.90 -1.16
C ARG A 724 -17.02 -14.33 -2.20
N TRP A 725 -18.15 -13.65 -2.23
CA TRP A 725 -19.16 -13.79 -3.28
C TRP A 725 -19.21 -12.52 -4.12
N VAL A 726 -19.23 -12.67 -5.44
CA VAL A 726 -19.27 -11.58 -6.41
C VAL A 726 -20.41 -11.87 -7.37
N ALA A 727 -21.27 -10.88 -7.58
CA ALA A 727 -22.42 -11.01 -8.47
C ALA A 727 -22.01 -10.91 -9.94
N ASP A 728 -22.93 -11.30 -10.85
CA ASP A 728 -22.79 -11.05 -12.28
C ASP A 728 -22.64 -9.54 -12.54
N GLN A 729 -21.73 -9.16 -13.43
CA GLN A 729 -21.68 -7.78 -13.94
C GLN A 729 -22.35 -7.70 -15.30
N ASN A 730 -23.58 -7.27 -15.29
CA ASN A 730 -24.41 -7.09 -16.49
C ASN A 730 -24.57 -5.61 -16.88
N ARG A 731 -24.18 -4.68 -15.99
CA ARG A 731 -24.18 -3.23 -16.25
C ARG A 731 -22.84 -2.83 -16.81
N VAL A 732 -22.71 -2.87 -18.10
CA VAL A 732 -21.45 -2.65 -18.83
C VAL A 732 -21.62 -1.57 -19.90
N ASP A 733 -20.54 -0.93 -20.28
CA ASP A 733 -20.49 0.01 -21.40
C ASP A 733 -20.72 -0.71 -22.73
N ARG A 734 -21.05 0.03 -23.79
CA ARG A 734 -21.36 -0.46 -25.15
C ARG A 734 -20.38 -1.50 -25.69
N ASN A 735 -19.09 -1.32 -25.43
CA ASN A 735 -18.02 -2.20 -25.92
C ASN A 735 -17.40 -3.06 -24.82
N GLU A 736 -18.04 -3.16 -23.70
CA GLU A 736 -17.60 -3.97 -22.59
C GLU A 736 -18.39 -5.27 -22.50
N ARG A 737 -17.74 -6.39 -22.22
CA ARG A 737 -18.39 -7.70 -22.06
C ARG A 737 -18.86 -7.87 -20.62
N THR A 738 -20.04 -8.47 -20.46
CA THR A 738 -20.53 -8.95 -19.17
C THR A 738 -19.60 -10.01 -18.58
N THR A 739 -19.61 -10.18 -17.28
CA THR A 739 -18.88 -11.25 -16.59
C THR A 739 -19.78 -12.01 -15.64
N PRO A 740 -19.71 -13.35 -15.61
CA PRO A 740 -20.45 -14.13 -14.63
C PRO A 740 -19.91 -13.89 -13.21
N GLY A 741 -20.81 -14.03 -12.24
CA GLY A 741 -20.46 -14.00 -10.82
C GLY A 741 -19.66 -15.24 -10.41
N TYR A 742 -19.06 -15.16 -9.22
CA TYR A 742 -18.25 -16.26 -8.69
C TYR A 742 -18.22 -16.25 -7.16
N THR A 743 -17.80 -17.38 -6.60
CA THR A 743 -17.56 -17.55 -5.16
C THR A 743 -16.16 -18.10 -4.93
N LEU A 744 -15.42 -17.48 -4.01
CA LEU A 744 -14.08 -17.91 -3.60
C LEU A 744 -14.10 -18.24 -2.12
N LEU A 745 -13.47 -19.35 -1.75
CA LEU A 745 -13.26 -19.78 -0.37
C LEU A 745 -11.77 -19.64 -0.04
N GLY A 746 -11.46 -19.00 1.07
CA GLY A 746 -10.14 -18.90 1.65
C GLY A 746 -10.09 -19.50 3.05
N ALA A 747 -8.92 -19.94 3.47
CA ALA A 747 -8.67 -20.40 4.83
C ALA A 747 -7.23 -20.10 5.24
N GLY A 748 -7.01 -19.83 6.51
CA GLY A 748 -5.66 -19.52 6.99
C GLY A 748 -5.41 -19.92 8.43
N LEU A 749 -4.13 -19.94 8.76
CA LEU A 749 -3.58 -20.20 10.06
C LEU A 749 -2.49 -19.17 10.35
N ASN A 750 -2.57 -18.53 11.50
CA ASN A 750 -1.56 -17.63 12.02
C ASN A 750 -1.12 -18.11 13.39
N SER A 751 0.18 -18.39 13.55
CA SER A 751 0.73 -18.91 14.81
C SER A 751 1.93 -18.09 15.25
N ARG A 752 2.03 -17.87 16.57
CA ARG A 752 3.15 -17.17 17.20
C ARG A 752 3.92 -18.13 18.09
N TRP A 753 5.21 -18.18 17.90
CA TRP A 753 6.13 -19.10 18.54
C TRP A 753 7.21 -18.33 19.30
N LEU A 754 7.36 -18.61 20.59
CA LEU A 754 8.46 -18.07 21.40
C LEU A 754 9.69 -18.98 21.22
N ILE A 755 10.71 -18.48 20.51
CA ILE A 755 11.98 -19.17 20.27
C ILE A 755 13.08 -18.35 20.96
N GLY A 756 13.59 -18.85 22.11
CA GLY A 756 14.39 -18.02 22.99
C GLY A 756 13.56 -16.82 23.49
N ASP A 757 14.09 -15.61 23.34
CA ASP A 757 13.40 -14.36 23.71
C ASP A 757 12.63 -13.72 22.53
N THR A 758 12.55 -14.42 21.39
CA THR A 758 11.98 -13.89 20.15
C THR A 758 10.63 -14.52 19.86
N VAL A 759 9.61 -13.71 19.57
CA VAL A 759 8.30 -14.17 19.11
C VAL A 759 8.27 -14.23 17.59
N CYS A 760 8.53 -15.41 17.03
CA CYS A 760 8.41 -15.67 15.60
C CYS A 760 6.94 -15.87 15.20
N GLN A 761 6.58 -15.43 13.99
CA GLN A 761 5.24 -15.59 13.44
C GLN A 761 5.28 -16.43 12.17
N LEU A 762 4.48 -17.50 12.14
CA LEU A 762 4.25 -18.32 10.95
C LEU A 762 2.79 -18.17 10.53
N MET A 763 2.58 -17.78 9.26
CA MET A 763 1.27 -17.67 8.65
C MET A 763 1.18 -18.62 7.45
N VAL A 764 0.07 -19.31 7.32
CA VAL A 764 -0.28 -20.12 6.16
C VAL A 764 -1.66 -19.67 5.70
N GLN A 765 -1.78 -19.25 4.44
CA GLN A 765 -3.03 -18.81 3.83
C GLN A 765 -3.30 -19.63 2.58
N VAL A 766 -4.54 -20.03 2.37
CA VAL A 766 -5.01 -20.71 1.16
C VAL A 766 -6.04 -19.81 0.48
N ASP A 767 -5.71 -19.31 -0.68
CA ASP A 767 -6.61 -18.51 -1.51
C ASP A 767 -7.25 -19.43 -2.57
N ASN A 768 -8.51 -19.15 -2.94
CA ASN A 768 -9.26 -19.95 -3.91
C ASN A 768 -9.14 -21.47 -3.62
N ALA A 769 -9.45 -21.88 -2.39
CA ALA A 769 -9.24 -23.24 -1.90
C ALA A 769 -9.91 -24.32 -2.75
N LEU A 770 -11.04 -23.99 -3.39
CA LEU A 770 -11.78 -24.88 -4.27
C LEU A 770 -11.28 -24.91 -5.71
N ASN A 771 -10.22 -24.16 -6.04
CA ASN A 771 -9.68 -24.01 -7.39
C ASN A 771 -10.74 -23.58 -8.41
N ALA A 772 -11.61 -22.65 -8.00
CA ALA A 772 -12.70 -22.16 -8.84
C ALA A 772 -12.14 -21.41 -10.05
N ARG A 773 -12.70 -21.69 -11.25
CA ARG A 773 -12.45 -20.93 -12.48
C ARG A 773 -13.33 -19.69 -12.47
N TYR A 774 -12.74 -18.50 -12.58
CA TYR A 774 -13.48 -17.25 -12.61
C TYR A 774 -12.79 -16.18 -13.44
N LEU A 775 -13.58 -15.20 -13.90
CA LEU A 775 -13.11 -14.00 -14.59
C LEU A 775 -13.36 -12.80 -13.68
N HIS A 776 -12.32 -12.11 -13.26
CA HIS A 776 -12.49 -10.87 -12.50
C HIS A 776 -12.84 -9.72 -13.46
N HIS A 777 -13.93 -8.98 -13.20
CA HIS A 777 -14.44 -7.95 -14.12
C HIS A 777 -13.40 -6.85 -14.42
N LEU A 778 -12.54 -6.51 -13.48
CA LEU A 778 -11.49 -5.50 -13.64
C LEU A 778 -10.16 -6.08 -14.18
N SER A 779 -10.07 -7.39 -14.46
CA SER A 779 -8.88 -8.00 -15.03
C SER A 779 -8.69 -7.63 -16.50
N ARG A 780 -7.49 -7.24 -16.89
CA ARG A 780 -7.17 -6.98 -18.30
C ARG A 780 -7.18 -8.26 -19.12
N TYR A 781 -6.83 -9.39 -18.52
CA TYR A 781 -6.82 -10.68 -19.20
C TYR A 781 -8.22 -11.26 -19.45
N ARG A 782 -9.26 -10.71 -18.80
CA ARG A 782 -10.66 -11.00 -19.12
C ARG A 782 -10.99 -10.80 -20.60
N LEU A 783 -10.40 -9.79 -21.25
CA LEU A 783 -10.57 -9.52 -22.69
C LEU A 783 -10.16 -10.72 -23.57
N LEU A 784 -9.29 -11.57 -23.07
CA LEU A 784 -8.78 -12.79 -23.69
C LEU A 784 -9.49 -14.06 -23.17
N ASN A 785 -10.56 -13.93 -22.36
CA ASN A 785 -11.20 -15.05 -21.65
C ASN A 785 -10.22 -15.88 -20.78
N LEU A 786 -9.13 -15.29 -20.35
CA LEU A 786 -8.18 -15.92 -19.45
C LEU A 786 -8.70 -15.82 -18.01
N PRO A 787 -8.83 -16.94 -17.29
CA PRO A 787 -9.25 -16.93 -15.90
C PRO A 787 -8.15 -16.39 -14.98
N GLU A 788 -8.58 -15.98 -13.79
CA GLU A 788 -7.70 -15.55 -12.71
C GLU A 788 -6.90 -16.75 -12.13
N PRO A 789 -5.87 -16.49 -11.30
CA PRO A 789 -5.09 -17.54 -10.68
C PRO A 789 -5.94 -18.58 -9.95
N GLY A 790 -5.62 -19.85 -10.11
CA GLY A 790 -6.22 -20.95 -9.36
C GLY A 790 -5.80 -20.96 -7.89
N ARG A 791 -6.03 -22.10 -7.21
CA ARG A 791 -5.65 -22.28 -5.79
C ARG A 791 -4.22 -21.85 -5.55
N ASN A 792 -4.02 -21.07 -4.48
CA ASN A 792 -2.70 -20.63 -4.03
C ASN A 792 -2.55 -20.92 -2.54
N VAL A 793 -1.39 -21.42 -2.14
CA VAL A 793 -1.00 -21.56 -0.73
C VAL A 793 0.16 -20.62 -0.49
N VAL A 794 0.01 -19.72 0.45
CA VAL A 794 1.01 -18.72 0.86
C VAL A 794 1.53 -19.08 2.24
N VAL A 795 2.83 -19.20 2.38
CA VAL A 795 3.51 -19.39 3.67
C VAL A 795 4.39 -18.19 3.95
N THR A 796 4.17 -17.52 5.08
CA THR A 796 4.97 -16.38 5.51
C THR A 796 5.58 -16.67 6.88
N LEU A 797 6.89 -16.51 6.98
CA LEU A 797 7.64 -16.58 8.24
C LEU A 797 8.21 -15.20 8.55
N ARG A 798 7.92 -14.68 9.75
CA ARG A 798 8.47 -13.41 10.25
C ARG A 798 9.27 -13.66 11.52
N VAL A 799 10.50 -13.18 11.54
CA VAL A 799 11.42 -13.29 12.66
C VAL A 799 11.89 -11.88 13.05
N PRO A 800 11.25 -11.25 14.07
CA PRO A 800 11.73 -9.99 14.62
C PRO A 800 12.79 -10.25 15.70
N LEU A 801 13.85 -9.46 15.72
CA LEU A 801 14.89 -9.47 16.73
C LEU A 801 14.98 -8.07 17.36
N SER A 802 15.11 -8.00 18.68
CA SER A 802 15.25 -6.73 19.39
C SER A 802 16.43 -6.81 20.35
N PHE A 803 17.29 -5.81 20.29
CA PHE A 803 18.49 -5.70 21.13
C PHE A 803 18.45 -4.36 21.86
N SER A 804 18.75 -4.34 23.14
CA SER A 804 19.06 -3.09 23.85
C SER A 804 20.54 -2.74 23.61
N THR A 805 20.78 -1.54 23.09
CA THR A 805 22.15 -1.01 23.02
C THR A 805 22.38 -0.15 24.26
N SER A 806 23.34 -0.56 25.06
CA SER A 806 23.82 0.20 26.23
C SER A 806 24.36 1.57 25.81
#